data_44763aadd3894ff5bd0f550ae9d95fd6
#
_entry.id   44763aadd3894ff5bd0f550ae9d95fd6
#
_cell.length_a   1.000
_cell.length_b   1.000
_cell.length_c   1.000
_cell.angle_alpha   90.00
_cell.angle_beta   90.00
_cell.angle_gamma   90.00
#
_symmetry.space_group_name_H-M   'P 1'
#
loop_
_entity.id
_entity.type
_entity.pdbx_description
1 polymer ?
#
loop_
_entity_poly.entity_id
_entity_poly.type
_entity_poly.pdbx_seq_one_letter_code
_entity_poly.pdbx_strand_id
1 'polypeptide(L)'
;MNKRLILALTAIVMVVCASAQNRQLTLEDLNFGGNNYREMMPKNKTLQWWGDQLVDIAAKQCSLVDKKTAKTKVLFTEDELNTWAATGENDRLFVYRVQFPYANKPWVLASNSKERMLIDFKAKKVVWRQTCEGETYEEWNAASKAVAWVKDHNLFVRNADNKVAQLTTDGSREIVYGQTVHRDEFGIYKGTFWSPDGNSLAFYRMDQSMVKDYPLVDIDTRIATEDPIKYPMAGETGHEVTIGVYHLDSGHTTYLKAGNPKDRYFTNIQWSPDGKKIYLIEVNRDQTDMSLDRYDATTGVKEATLYTEHHDKYVHPVTAITFLPWDSEKFILQSEKDGFNHLYLFNTKGEQLKQLTDGNWVVIDLVGFNVAKKSAIILSTECGDIQNNLFAVDIATGKRKLLDNGRGMHGNHWQPSGHHNEILSASGALLFDRYDEPDVPRVINIVDTHTGKHVNYFTADNPWKEKDAPIFSCGTIKAADGTTDLYYRMVKPHDFDPNKKYPTVVYVYGGPGVRNVEAGWHYASRGWESYMAAKGYVLFILDNRGSSDRGLAFEQATFRHLGQEEMKDQMKGVEYLKSLPYVDADRIGVHGWSFGGFMTISLITTNPEVFKVGVAGGPVIDWKWYESLYGERYMDTPQTNPEGYEQTSLINKAKDLKGKLQVIIGMNDPVCVPQHSLSFLKACIAAGTQPDFFVYPGQGHNMMGRQSVHLHERITQYFEDYLK
;
A
#
# COMPACT_ATOMS: atom_id res chain seq x y z
N MET A 1 -14.68 -69.64 14.52
CA MET A 1 -14.66 -68.22 14.16
C MET A 1 -14.59 -68.09 12.64
N ASN A 2 -15.57 -67.48 12.05
CA ASN A 2 -15.81 -67.48 10.61
C ASN A 2 -14.77 -66.61 9.86
N LYS A 3 -14.17 -67.18 8.82
CA LYS A 3 -13.24 -66.46 7.93
C LYS A 3 -13.78 -65.14 7.39
N ARG A 4 -15.09 -64.94 7.34
CA ARG A 4 -15.76 -63.68 6.96
C ARG A 4 -15.67 -62.61 8.05
N LEU A 5 -15.52 -62.96 9.32
CA LEU A 5 -15.34 -62.00 10.42
C LEU A 5 -13.88 -61.47 10.45
N ILE A 6 -12.92 -62.30 10.08
CA ILE A 6 -11.49 -61.88 10.02
C ILE A 6 -11.25 -60.95 8.84
N LEU A 7 -11.91 -61.17 7.67
CA LEU A 7 -11.82 -60.23 6.54
C LEU A 7 -12.50 -58.88 6.82
N ALA A 8 -13.61 -58.88 7.58
CA ALA A 8 -14.30 -57.65 7.98
C ALA A 8 -13.48 -56.83 8.99
N LEU A 9 -12.81 -57.52 9.96
CA LEU A 9 -11.90 -56.82 10.90
C LEU A 9 -10.63 -56.28 10.21
N THR A 10 -10.07 -56.99 9.21
CA THR A 10 -8.91 -56.54 8.45
C THR A 10 -9.26 -55.36 7.53
N ALA A 11 -10.47 -55.35 6.94
CA ALA A 11 -10.95 -54.21 6.16
C ALA A 11 -11.25 -52.96 7.04
N ILE A 12 -11.76 -53.15 8.27
CA ILE A 12 -12.00 -52.06 9.22
C ILE A 12 -10.67 -51.50 9.78
N VAL A 13 -9.65 -52.35 9.99
CA VAL A 13 -8.32 -51.90 10.42
C VAL A 13 -7.57 -51.23 9.28
N MET A 14 -7.78 -51.59 8.01
CA MET A 14 -7.20 -50.85 6.86
C MET A 14 -7.91 -49.50 6.58
N VAL A 15 -9.18 -49.35 6.98
CA VAL A 15 -9.88 -48.05 6.85
C VAL A 15 -9.52 -47.08 8.00
N VAL A 16 -9.02 -47.59 9.13
CA VAL A 16 -8.60 -46.75 10.28
C VAL A 16 -7.13 -46.34 10.16
N CYS A 17 -6.33 -46.93 9.24
CA CYS A 17 -4.97 -46.53 8.92
C CYS A 17 -4.83 -45.71 7.60
N ALA A 18 -5.91 -45.21 7.04
CA ALA A 18 -5.83 -44.05 6.19
C ALA A 18 -5.52 -42.86 7.11
N SER A 19 -4.23 -42.68 7.46
CA SER A 19 -3.74 -41.41 7.94
C SER A 19 -4.34 -40.39 7.00
N ALA A 20 -5.08 -39.41 7.53
CA ALA A 20 -5.53 -38.30 6.75
C ALA A 20 -4.28 -37.68 6.09
N GLN A 21 -4.07 -38.03 4.82
CA GLN A 21 -2.96 -37.42 4.05
C GLN A 21 -3.30 -35.96 3.98
N ASN A 22 -2.41 -35.10 4.48
CA ASN A 22 -2.62 -33.68 4.42
C ASN A 22 -2.91 -33.29 2.95
N ARG A 23 -3.79 -32.33 2.79
CA ARG A 23 -4.17 -31.87 1.45
C ARG A 23 -3.13 -30.90 0.92
N GLN A 24 -2.62 -31.16 -0.28
CA GLN A 24 -1.74 -30.25 -0.99
C GLN A 24 -2.46 -28.91 -1.27
N LEU A 25 -1.75 -27.79 -1.05
CA LEU A 25 -2.21 -26.45 -1.36
C LEU A 25 -2.23 -26.19 -2.87
N THR A 26 -3.31 -25.60 -3.37
CA THR A 26 -3.53 -25.31 -4.80
C THR A 26 -3.63 -23.79 -5.04
N LEU A 27 -3.65 -23.35 -6.31
CA LEU A 27 -3.91 -21.95 -6.63
C LEU A 27 -5.33 -21.50 -6.22
N GLU A 28 -6.31 -22.42 -6.20
CA GLU A 28 -7.65 -22.12 -5.67
C GLU A 28 -7.64 -21.79 -4.17
N ASP A 29 -6.64 -22.28 -3.45
CA ASP A 29 -6.44 -22.02 -2.02
C ASP A 29 -5.58 -20.76 -1.78
N LEU A 30 -4.58 -20.50 -2.62
CA LEU A 30 -3.50 -19.58 -2.34
C LEU A 30 -3.56 -18.26 -3.13
N ASN A 31 -4.33 -18.22 -4.23
CA ASN A 31 -4.50 -17.03 -5.02
C ASN A 31 -5.75 -16.26 -4.60
N PHE A 32 -5.67 -14.92 -4.49
CA PHE A 32 -6.79 -14.08 -4.07
C PHE A 32 -8.02 -14.17 -5.00
N GLY A 33 -7.86 -14.61 -6.25
CA GLY A 33 -8.95 -14.93 -7.17
C GLY A 33 -9.46 -16.36 -7.08
N GLY A 34 -8.88 -17.20 -6.23
CA GLY A 34 -9.26 -18.59 -6.04
C GLY A 34 -10.51 -18.77 -5.17
N ASN A 35 -11.21 -19.86 -5.40
CA ASN A 35 -12.50 -20.12 -4.74
C ASN A 35 -12.38 -20.35 -3.22
N ASN A 36 -11.27 -20.91 -2.77
CA ASN A 36 -11.05 -21.27 -1.36
C ASN A 36 -10.16 -20.26 -0.63
N TYR A 37 -9.68 -19.21 -1.30
CA TYR A 37 -8.67 -18.26 -0.78
C TYR A 37 -9.04 -17.71 0.61
N ARG A 38 -10.30 -17.30 0.79
CA ARG A 38 -10.77 -16.73 2.06
C ARG A 38 -10.70 -17.72 3.24
N GLU A 39 -10.80 -19.01 2.96
CA GLU A 39 -10.70 -20.07 3.98
C GLU A 39 -9.24 -20.32 4.38
N MET A 40 -8.32 -20.03 3.47
CA MET A 40 -6.86 -20.17 3.66
C MET A 40 -6.21 -18.92 4.28
N MET A 41 -6.95 -17.83 4.44
CA MET A 41 -6.47 -16.65 5.13
C MET A 41 -6.76 -16.72 6.64
N PRO A 42 -5.84 -16.25 7.49
CA PRO A 42 -6.11 -16.14 8.92
C PRO A 42 -7.37 -15.31 9.17
N LYS A 43 -8.28 -15.83 9.99
CA LYS A 43 -9.51 -15.12 10.36
C LYS A 43 -9.19 -13.76 10.95
N ASN A 44 -10.07 -12.79 10.71
CA ASN A 44 -9.90 -11.41 11.15
C ASN A 44 -11.16 -10.90 11.85
N LYS A 45 -11.03 -9.75 12.53
CA LYS A 45 -12.09 -8.97 13.16
C LYS A 45 -12.16 -7.59 12.56
N THR A 46 -13.34 -7.07 12.30
CA THR A 46 -13.52 -5.66 11.93
C THR A 46 -13.79 -4.87 13.19
N LEU A 47 -12.85 -4.00 13.54
CA LEU A 47 -12.88 -3.22 14.77
C LEU A 47 -12.96 -1.73 14.47
N GLN A 48 -13.70 -1.00 15.30
CA GLN A 48 -13.75 0.46 15.28
C GLN A 48 -13.80 1.00 16.71
N TRP A 49 -13.37 2.24 16.85
CA TRP A 49 -13.53 2.97 18.11
C TRP A 49 -14.80 3.83 18.12
N TRP A 50 -15.58 3.71 19.17
CA TRP A 50 -16.61 4.66 19.57
C TRP A 50 -16.11 5.44 20.80
N GLY A 51 -15.48 6.57 20.58
CA GLY A 51 -14.70 7.23 21.63
C GLY A 51 -13.55 6.33 22.12
N ASP A 52 -13.55 6.02 23.42
CA ASP A 52 -12.59 5.06 24.02
C ASP A 52 -13.21 3.66 24.23
N GLN A 53 -14.27 3.35 23.52
CA GLN A 53 -14.93 2.06 23.57
C GLN A 53 -14.67 1.30 22.27
N LEU A 54 -14.12 0.09 22.38
CA LEU A 54 -13.85 -0.76 21.22
C LEU A 54 -15.14 -1.48 20.81
N VAL A 55 -15.45 -1.47 19.52
CA VAL A 55 -16.61 -2.14 18.90
C VAL A 55 -16.11 -3.19 17.90
N ASP A 56 -16.60 -4.42 18.05
CA ASP A 56 -16.45 -5.49 17.06
C ASP A 56 -17.66 -5.50 16.14
N ILE A 57 -17.41 -5.34 14.84
CA ILE A 57 -18.42 -5.31 13.78
C ILE A 57 -18.43 -6.66 13.06
N ALA A 58 -19.33 -7.55 13.49
CA ALA A 58 -19.58 -8.80 12.81
C ALA A 58 -20.56 -8.63 11.64
N ALA A 59 -20.76 -9.68 10.85
CA ALA A 59 -21.59 -9.61 9.64
C ALA A 59 -23.04 -9.14 9.89
N LYS A 60 -23.60 -9.43 11.07
CA LYS A 60 -25.01 -9.18 11.40
C LYS A 60 -25.22 -8.39 12.71
N GLN A 61 -24.16 -7.97 13.37
CA GLN A 61 -24.26 -7.25 14.65
C GLN A 61 -23.03 -6.41 14.97
N CYS A 62 -23.24 -5.32 15.70
CA CYS A 62 -22.19 -4.58 16.39
C CYS A 62 -22.16 -4.96 17.86
N SER A 63 -20.99 -5.16 18.41
CA SER A 63 -20.81 -5.54 19.81
C SER A 63 -19.73 -4.69 20.47
N LEU A 64 -20.04 -4.21 21.68
CA LEU A 64 -19.06 -3.56 22.55
C LEU A 64 -18.10 -4.61 23.08
N VAL A 65 -16.79 -4.31 23.04
CA VAL A 65 -15.74 -5.15 23.62
C VAL A 65 -15.32 -4.58 24.96
N ASP A 66 -15.40 -5.38 26.01
CA ASP A 66 -14.87 -5.00 27.34
C ASP A 66 -13.35 -5.03 27.32
N LYS A 67 -12.74 -3.87 27.51
CA LYS A 67 -11.29 -3.67 27.41
C LYS A 67 -10.44 -4.37 28.50
N LYS A 68 -11.06 -4.92 29.53
CA LYS A 68 -10.37 -5.65 30.63
C LYS A 68 -10.53 -7.16 30.51
N THR A 69 -11.65 -7.62 30.01
CA THR A 69 -12.01 -9.04 29.99
C THR A 69 -12.12 -9.62 28.58
N ALA A 70 -12.04 -8.76 27.53
CA ALA A 70 -12.25 -9.10 26.12
C ALA A 70 -13.63 -9.71 25.82
N LYS A 71 -14.58 -9.68 26.76
CA LYS A 71 -15.94 -10.15 26.53
C LYS A 71 -16.74 -9.17 25.69
N THR A 72 -17.63 -9.67 24.86
CA THR A 72 -18.48 -8.87 23.99
C THR A 72 -19.91 -8.75 24.52
N LYS A 73 -20.54 -7.59 24.28
CA LYS A 73 -21.96 -7.33 24.53
C LYS A 73 -22.57 -6.68 23.30
N VAL A 74 -23.59 -7.30 22.72
CA VAL A 74 -24.30 -6.75 21.55
C VAL A 74 -24.84 -5.35 21.86
N LEU A 75 -24.52 -4.39 20.99
CA LEU A 75 -25.07 -3.04 20.97
C LEU A 75 -26.35 -2.99 20.15
N PHE A 76 -26.31 -3.57 18.95
CA PHE A 76 -27.45 -3.72 18.04
C PHE A 76 -27.15 -4.73 16.95
N THR A 77 -28.24 -5.23 16.34
CA THR A 77 -28.20 -6.13 15.19
C THR A 77 -28.53 -5.38 13.89
N GLU A 78 -28.27 -6.03 12.74
CA GLU A 78 -28.62 -5.50 11.42
C GLU A 78 -30.14 -5.32 11.27
N ASP A 79 -30.94 -6.23 11.80
CA ASP A 79 -32.41 -6.15 11.73
C ASP A 79 -32.95 -4.99 12.60
N GLU A 80 -32.39 -4.80 13.80
CA GLU A 80 -32.73 -3.63 14.63
C GLU A 80 -32.37 -2.32 13.93
N LEU A 81 -31.17 -2.24 13.33
CA LEU A 81 -30.72 -1.06 12.57
C LEU A 81 -31.70 -0.70 11.44
N ASN A 82 -32.13 -1.71 10.65
CA ASN A 82 -33.07 -1.53 9.55
C ASN A 82 -34.49 -1.21 10.06
N THR A 83 -34.90 -1.76 11.20
CA THR A 83 -36.18 -1.42 11.84
C THR A 83 -36.22 0.05 12.27
N TRP A 84 -35.15 0.55 12.91
CA TRP A 84 -35.04 1.96 13.34
C TRP A 84 -34.96 2.94 12.17
N ALA A 85 -34.32 2.52 11.09
CA ALA A 85 -34.18 3.31 9.86
C ALA A 85 -35.47 3.27 9.00
N ALA A 86 -36.39 2.33 9.24
CA ALA A 86 -37.58 2.07 8.42
C ALA A 86 -37.24 1.81 6.95
N THR A 87 -36.16 1.06 6.68
CA THR A 87 -35.72 0.73 5.33
C THR A 87 -36.53 -0.40 4.73
N GLY A 88 -36.77 -0.34 3.41
CA GLY A 88 -37.34 -1.43 2.64
C GLY A 88 -36.29 -2.53 2.34
N GLU A 89 -36.76 -3.65 1.79
CA GLU A 89 -35.91 -4.81 1.51
C GLU A 89 -34.78 -4.50 0.50
N ASN A 90 -35.04 -3.65 -0.48
CA ASN A 90 -34.08 -3.21 -1.51
C ASN A 90 -33.12 -2.09 -1.04
N ASP A 91 -33.39 -1.46 0.11
CA ASP A 91 -32.65 -0.32 0.64
C ASP A 91 -32.02 -0.63 2.00
N ARG A 92 -31.76 -1.91 2.29
CA ARG A 92 -31.20 -2.36 3.56
C ARG A 92 -29.85 -1.70 3.86
N LEU A 93 -29.68 -1.36 5.12
CA LEU A 93 -28.41 -0.98 5.72
C LEU A 93 -27.65 -2.24 6.15
N PHE A 94 -26.34 -2.22 6.01
CA PHE A 94 -25.47 -3.31 6.40
C PHE A 94 -24.59 -2.91 7.57
N VAL A 95 -24.59 -3.69 8.64
CA VAL A 95 -23.81 -3.43 9.85
C VAL A 95 -22.32 -3.29 9.56
N TYR A 96 -21.78 -4.07 8.63
CA TYR A 96 -20.36 -4.03 8.28
C TYR A 96 -19.91 -2.72 7.59
N ARG A 97 -20.86 -1.83 7.24
CA ARG A 97 -20.60 -0.51 6.64
C ARG A 97 -20.82 0.66 7.61
N VAL A 98 -21.23 0.40 8.85
CA VAL A 98 -21.46 1.48 9.80
C VAL A 98 -20.15 2.10 10.27
N GLN A 99 -20.22 3.38 10.65
CA GLN A 99 -19.13 4.12 11.24
C GLN A 99 -19.60 4.80 12.54
N PHE A 100 -18.66 5.07 13.46
CA PHE A 100 -18.92 5.76 14.74
C PHE A 100 -18.26 7.13 14.73
N PRO A 101 -18.84 8.14 14.04
CA PRO A 101 -18.17 9.42 13.79
C PRO A 101 -18.10 10.35 15.02
N TYR A 102 -18.82 10.04 16.11
CA TYR A 102 -18.88 10.88 17.31
C TYR A 102 -18.45 10.11 18.56
N ALA A 103 -17.35 10.53 19.16
CA ALA A 103 -16.81 9.89 20.35
C ALA A 103 -17.78 9.85 21.57
N ASN A 104 -18.63 10.87 21.70
CA ASN A 104 -19.48 11.09 22.88
C ASN A 104 -20.99 10.94 22.60
N LYS A 105 -21.39 10.53 21.39
CA LYS A 105 -22.79 10.30 21.03
C LYS A 105 -23.00 8.83 20.65
N PRO A 106 -24.11 8.21 21.06
CA PRO A 106 -24.43 6.83 20.67
C PRO A 106 -25.01 6.78 19.24
N TRP A 107 -24.33 7.40 18.30
CA TRP A 107 -24.77 7.54 16.93
C TRP A 107 -23.88 6.77 16.00
N VAL A 108 -24.50 6.04 15.07
CA VAL A 108 -23.82 5.43 13.94
C VAL A 108 -24.20 6.14 12.66
N LEU A 109 -23.23 6.30 11.79
CA LEU A 109 -23.43 6.67 10.39
C LEU A 109 -23.63 5.38 9.60
N ALA A 110 -24.75 5.27 8.91
CA ALA A 110 -25.08 4.18 8.02
C ALA A 110 -25.59 4.72 6.69
N SER A 111 -25.31 4.03 5.58
CA SER A 111 -25.76 4.47 4.25
C SER A 111 -26.18 3.28 3.38
N ASN A 112 -27.11 3.55 2.46
CA ASN A 112 -27.43 2.74 1.31
C ASN A 112 -27.25 3.54 0.03
N SER A 113 -27.75 3.07 -1.11
CA SER A 113 -27.62 3.76 -2.41
C SER A 113 -28.41 5.06 -2.52
N LYS A 114 -29.35 5.32 -1.60
CA LYS A 114 -30.28 6.47 -1.66
C LYS A 114 -30.05 7.49 -0.57
N GLU A 115 -29.64 7.02 0.60
CA GLU A 115 -29.58 7.85 1.80
C GLU A 115 -28.37 7.51 2.68
N ARG A 116 -27.89 8.56 3.35
CA ARG A 116 -26.96 8.50 4.47
C ARG A 116 -27.70 8.94 5.74
N MET A 117 -27.55 8.21 6.83
CA MET A 117 -28.31 8.43 8.06
C MET A 117 -27.41 8.41 9.29
N LEU A 118 -27.70 9.29 10.25
CA LEU A 118 -27.25 9.13 11.62
C LEU A 118 -28.36 8.49 12.44
N ILE A 119 -28.05 7.38 13.07
CA ILE A 119 -28.98 6.58 13.87
C ILE A 119 -28.49 6.53 15.31
N ASP A 120 -29.33 7.00 16.24
CA ASP A 120 -29.09 6.84 17.68
C ASP A 120 -29.51 5.44 18.10
N PHE A 121 -28.52 4.56 18.30
CA PHE A 121 -28.78 3.16 18.64
C PHE A 121 -29.24 2.95 20.10
N LYS A 122 -29.09 3.95 20.99
CA LYS A 122 -29.69 3.91 22.33
C LYS A 122 -31.14 4.38 22.32
N ALA A 123 -31.43 5.48 21.62
CA ALA A 123 -32.78 5.98 21.43
C ALA A 123 -33.59 5.22 20.38
N LYS A 124 -32.93 4.33 19.60
CA LYS A 124 -33.52 3.44 18.58
C LYS A 124 -34.27 4.24 17.49
N LYS A 125 -33.65 5.31 16.97
CA LYS A 125 -34.26 6.17 15.95
C LYS A 125 -33.24 6.87 15.08
N VAL A 126 -33.67 7.24 13.88
CA VAL A 126 -32.90 8.13 13.01
C VAL A 126 -32.95 9.55 13.57
N VAL A 127 -31.81 10.20 13.68
CA VAL A 127 -31.67 11.59 14.17
C VAL A 127 -31.32 12.58 13.06
N TRP A 128 -30.88 12.09 11.89
CA TRP A 128 -30.57 12.89 10.72
C TRP A 128 -30.56 12.03 9.46
N ARG A 129 -30.94 12.61 8.30
CA ARG A 129 -30.90 11.96 6.99
C ARG A 129 -30.34 12.90 5.93
N GLN A 130 -29.65 12.34 4.96
CA GLN A 130 -29.17 13.03 3.78
C GLN A 130 -29.34 12.11 2.56
N THR A 131 -29.77 12.66 1.42
CA THR A 131 -29.87 11.91 0.17
C THR A 131 -28.51 11.62 -0.44
N CYS A 132 -28.39 10.48 -1.14
CA CYS A 132 -27.25 10.08 -1.97
C CYS A 132 -27.71 9.87 -3.42
N GLU A 133 -26.92 10.26 -4.41
CA GLU A 133 -27.27 10.22 -5.84
C GLU A 133 -26.17 9.60 -6.71
N GLY A 134 -25.44 8.61 -6.16
CA GLY A 134 -24.33 7.96 -6.87
C GLY A 134 -23.09 8.84 -6.95
N GLU A 135 -22.82 9.55 -5.89
CA GLU A 135 -21.63 10.38 -5.71
C GLU A 135 -20.34 9.53 -5.82
N THR A 136 -19.28 10.08 -6.40
CA THR A 136 -17.95 9.48 -6.42
C THR A 136 -16.96 10.36 -5.67
N TYR A 137 -15.88 9.77 -5.17
CA TYR A 137 -14.85 10.46 -4.37
C TYR A 137 -15.45 11.24 -3.18
N GLU A 138 -16.42 10.60 -2.51
CA GLU A 138 -17.14 11.20 -1.40
C GLU A 138 -16.25 11.46 -0.19
N GLU A 139 -16.37 12.65 0.41
CA GLU A 139 -15.82 12.95 1.73
C GLU A 139 -16.87 13.62 2.60
N TRP A 140 -17.36 12.89 3.59
CA TRP A 140 -18.34 13.38 4.56
C TRP A 140 -17.65 13.96 5.79
N ASN A 141 -18.13 15.11 6.27
CA ASN A 141 -17.62 15.76 7.49
C ASN A 141 -18.60 15.63 8.65
N ALA A 142 -18.13 15.12 9.80
CA ALA A 142 -18.96 14.90 10.98
C ALA A 142 -19.42 16.19 11.67
N ALA A 143 -18.62 17.26 11.64
CA ALA A 143 -18.96 18.53 12.32
C ALA A 143 -20.09 19.25 11.61
N SER A 144 -19.98 19.48 10.31
CA SER A 144 -21.01 20.16 9.49
C SER A 144 -22.08 19.22 8.93
N LYS A 145 -21.85 17.89 8.92
CA LYS A 145 -22.64 16.89 8.21
C LYS A 145 -22.76 17.17 6.70
N ALA A 146 -21.84 17.95 6.17
CA ALA A 146 -21.72 18.19 4.74
C ALA A 146 -20.95 17.04 4.08
N VAL A 147 -21.20 16.81 2.79
CA VAL A 147 -20.44 15.89 1.96
C VAL A 147 -19.94 16.62 0.72
N ALA A 148 -18.68 16.44 0.39
CA ALA A 148 -18.11 16.81 -0.89
C ALA A 148 -18.06 15.56 -1.79
N TRP A 149 -18.29 15.73 -3.09
CA TRP A 149 -18.18 14.64 -4.07
C TRP A 149 -17.89 15.16 -5.47
N VAL A 150 -17.48 14.25 -6.35
CA VAL A 150 -17.21 14.55 -7.75
C VAL A 150 -18.27 13.89 -8.63
N LYS A 151 -18.72 14.63 -9.64
CA LYS A 151 -19.57 14.13 -10.71
C LYS A 151 -19.19 14.82 -12.02
N ASP A 152 -19.00 14.05 -13.08
CA ASP A 152 -18.60 14.55 -14.40
C ASP A 152 -17.39 15.52 -14.31
N HIS A 153 -16.37 15.12 -13.55
CA HIS A 153 -15.15 15.88 -13.22
C HIS A 153 -15.35 17.18 -12.42
N ASN A 154 -16.57 17.54 -12.07
CA ASN A 154 -16.89 18.73 -11.30
C ASN A 154 -17.10 18.42 -9.83
N LEU A 155 -16.75 19.37 -8.96
CA LEU A 155 -16.88 19.28 -7.52
C LEU A 155 -18.20 19.84 -7.03
N PHE A 156 -18.83 19.12 -6.13
CA PHE A 156 -20.10 19.46 -5.50
C PHE A 156 -19.99 19.36 -3.98
N VAL A 157 -20.84 20.10 -3.29
CA VAL A 157 -21.04 19.98 -1.83
C VAL A 157 -22.55 19.92 -1.54
N ARG A 158 -22.96 18.98 -0.71
CA ARG A 158 -24.29 18.90 -0.12
C ARG A 158 -24.19 19.21 1.37
N ASN A 159 -24.91 20.19 1.83
CA ASN A 159 -24.93 20.57 3.26
C ASN A 159 -25.86 19.64 4.08
N ALA A 160 -25.90 19.86 5.41
CA ALA A 160 -26.72 19.08 6.34
C ALA A 160 -28.24 19.11 6.02
N ASP A 161 -28.72 20.14 5.33
CA ASP A 161 -30.11 20.35 4.96
C ASP A 161 -30.47 19.88 3.55
N ASN A 162 -29.60 19.03 2.95
CA ASN A 162 -29.75 18.52 1.60
C ASN A 162 -29.66 19.57 0.45
N LYS A 163 -29.19 20.79 0.72
CA LYS A 163 -28.95 21.78 -0.32
C LYS A 163 -27.63 21.46 -1.03
N VAL A 164 -27.69 21.35 -2.33
CA VAL A 164 -26.54 21.07 -3.21
C VAL A 164 -26.00 22.37 -3.78
N ALA A 165 -24.69 22.56 -3.69
CA ALA A 165 -23.93 23.57 -4.39
C ALA A 165 -22.97 22.89 -5.38
N GLN A 166 -23.03 23.27 -6.64
CA GLN A 166 -22.01 22.93 -7.64
C GLN A 166 -20.89 23.97 -7.55
N LEU A 167 -19.69 23.54 -7.20
CA LEU A 167 -18.57 24.45 -6.96
C LEU A 167 -17.82 24.81 -8.23
N THR A 168 -17.83 23.90 -9.20
CA THR A 168 -17.07 24.03 -10.47
C THR A 168 -17.96 23.63 -11.65
N THR A 169 -17.71 24.22 -12.83
CA THR A 169 -18.53 24.00 -14.04
C THR A 169 -17.70 23.72 -15.29
N ASP A 170 -16.38 23.79 -15.20
CA ASP A 170 -15.41 23.59 -16.28
C ASP A 170 -14.65 22.27 -16.18
N GLY A 171 -15.12 21.40 -15.27
CA GLY A 171 -14.56 20.05 -15.09
C GLY A 171 -14.67 19.23 -16.37
N SER A 172 -13.59 18.56 -16.71
CA SER A 172 -13.45 17.74 -17.91
C SER A 172 -12.35 16.68 -17.69
N ARG A 173 -12.06 15.89 -18.72
CA ARG A 173 -10.90 14.99 -18.69
C ARG A 173 -9.56 15.76 -18.50
N GLU A 174 -9.50 16.99 -19.00
CA GLU A 174 -8.33 17.86 -18.87
C GLU A 174 -8.29 18.65 -17.57
N ILE A 175 -9.44 19.04 -17.04
CA ILE A 175 -9.55 19.84 -15.83
C ILE A 175 -10.26 19.03 -14.76
N VAL A 176 -9.50 18.55 -13.78
CA VAL A 176 -9.98 17.60 -12.76
C VAL A 176 -10.04 18.28 -11.40
N TYR A 177 -11.16 18.11 -10.70
CA TYR A 177 -11.40 18.67 -9.37
C TYR A 177 -11.61 17.60 -8.32
N GLY A 178 -11.13 17.85 -7.09
CA GLY A 178 -11.44 17.05 -5.91
C GLY A 178 -10.99 15.58 -5.95
N GLN A 179 -10.10 15.25 -6.86
CA GLN A 179 -9.49 13.91 -6.99
C GLN A 179 -8.01 13.98 -6.62
N THR A 180 -7.37 12.83 -6.52
CA THR A 180 -5.93 12.74 -6.32
C THR A 180 -5.17 13.40 -7.47
N VAL A 181 -3.98 13.89 -7.17
CA VAL A 181 -3.11 14.57 -8.13
C VAL A 181 -1.72 13.94 -8.07
N HIS A 182 -0.82 14.38 -8.95
CA HIS A 182 0.57 13.93 -8.96
C HIS A 182 0.71 12.40 -9.01
N ARG A 183 -0.23 11.72 -9.68
CA ARG A 183 -0.26 10.26 -9.85
C ARG A 183 -0.17 9.48 -8.54
N ASP A 184 -0.80 10.03 -7.49
CA ASP A 184 -0.84 9.48 -6.13
C ASP A 184 0.53 9.44 -5.41
N GLU A 185 1.54 10.12 -5.97
CA GLU A 185 2.84 10.27 -5.33
C GLU A 185 2.77 11.16 -4.07
N PHE A 186 3.86 11.22 -3.30
CA PHE A 186 3.96 12.00 -2.06
C PHE A 186 2.92 11.66 -0.98
N GLY A 187 2.40 10.43 -0.97
CA GLY A 187 1.38 9.98 -0.03
C GLY A 187 0.00 10.60 -0.28
N ILE A 188 -0.26 11.13 -1.46
CA ILE A 188 -1.57 11.70 -1.83
C ILE A 188 -2.55 10.56 -2.11
N TYR A 189 -3.67 10.51 -1.38
CA TYR A 189 -4.70 9.48 -1.53
C TYR A 189 -6.12 10.05 -1.69
N LYS A 190 -6.28 11.37 -1.57
CA LYS A 190 -7.56 12.08 -1.75
C LYS A 190 -7.35 13.47 -2.32
N GLY A 191 -8.43 14.08 -2.82
CA GLY A 191 -8.38 15.39 -3.45
C GLY A 191 -9.19 16.46 -2.73
N THR A 192 -9.85 16.14 -1.59
CA THR A 192 -10.66 17.08 -0.79
C THR A 192 -10.27 17.01 0.68
N PHE A 193 -10.33 18.16 1.38
CA PHE A 193 -9.85 18.28 2.76
C PHE A 193 -10.74 19.26 3.51
N TRP A 194 -11.63 18.75 4.37
CA TRP A 194 -12.47 19.57 5.22
C TRP A 194 -11.67 20.25 6.33
N SER A 195 -12.01 21.51 6.62
CA SER A 195 -11.52 22.17 7.84
C SER A 195 -12.04 21.43 9.10
N PRO A 196 -11.36 21.54 10.26
CA PRO A 196 -11.76 20.84 11.49
C PRO A 196 -13.19 21.14 11.93
N ASP A 197 -13.68 22.35 11.70
CA ASP A 197 -15.06 22.76 11.99
C ASP A 197 -16.07 22.39 10.89
N GLY A 198 -15.58 21.92 9.73
CA GLY A 198 -16.38 21.54 8.56
C GLY A 198 -16.99 22.71 7.80
N ASN A 199 -16.57 23.95 8.05
CA ASN A 199 -17.10 25.15 7.39
C ASN A 199 -16.38 25.51 6.09
N SER A 200 -15.22 24.90 5.85
CA SER A 200 -14.44 25.13 4.63
C SER A 200 -13.91 23.82 4.06
N LEU A 201 -13.79 23.77 2.73
CA LEU A 201 -13.29 22.63 1.99
C LEU A 201 -12.11 23.06 1.13
N ALA A 202 -10.91 22.60 1.44
CA ALA A 202 -9.79 22.69 0.51
C ALA A 202 -9.85 21.54 -0.50
N PHE A 203 -9.46 21.79 -1.76
CA PHE A 203 -9.50 20.80 -2.81
C PHE A 203 -8.41 21.05 -3.85
N TYR A 204 -7.94 19.98 -4.49
CA TYR A 204 -7.09 20.07 -5.65
C TYR A 204 -7.90 20.37 -6.92
N ARG A 205 -7.33 21.25 -7.75
CA ARG A 205 -7.66 21.42 -9.17
C ARG A 205 -6.42 21.06 -9.98
N MET A 206 -6.54 20.07 -10.83
CA MET A 206 -5.46 19.64 -11.73
C MET A 206 -5.81 20.02 -13.16
N ASP A 207 -4.93 20.78 -13.80
CA ASP A 207 -4.95 21.02 -15.23
C ASP A 207 -3.93 20.09 -15.88
N GLN A 208 -4.41 19.19 -16.71
CA GLN A 208 -3.58 18.25 -17.48
C GLN A 208 -3.81 18.41 -19.00
N SER A 209 -4.33 19.56 -19.44
CA SER A 209 -4.59 19.84 -20.86
C SER A 209 -3.32 19.78 -21.70
N MET A 210 -2.17 20.18 -21.11
CA MET A 210 -0.87 20.14 -21.75
C MET A 210 -0.20 18.76 -21.76
N VAL A 211 -0.70 17.80 -20.95
CA VAL A 211 -0.16 16.44 -20.89
C VAL A 211 -0.61 15.66 -22.12
N LYS A 212 0.32 14.95 -22.75
CA LYS A 212 0.02 14.12 -23.91
C LYS A 212 -0.88 12.95 -23.56
N ASP A 213 -1.73 12.59 -24.53
CA ASP A 213 -2.54 11.39 -24.46
C ASP A 213 -1.72 10.16 -24.84
N TYR A 214 -1.86 9.10 -24.02
CA TYR A 214 -1.40 7.78 -24.39
C TYR A 214 -2.62 6.95 -24.83
N PRO A 215 -2.62 6.35 -26.07
CA PRO A 215 -3.75 5.61 -26.58
C PRO A 215 -3.83 4.22 -25.93
N LEU A 216 -4.85 3.98 -25.11
CA LEU A 216 -5.32 2.64 -24.77
C LEU A 216 -6.47 2.28 -25.69
N VAL A 217 -6.77 0.99 -25.82
CA VAL A 217 -7.79 0.49 -26.78
C VAL A 217 -8.85 -0.31 -26.03
N ASP A 218 -10.10 0.12 -26.14
CA ASP A 218 -11.26 -0.64 -25.70
C ASP A 218 -11.71 -1.56 -26.84
N ILE A 219 -11.67 -2.88 -26.61
CA ILE A 219 -12.08 -3.93 -27.56
C ILE A 219 -13.47 -4.49 -27.29
N ASP A 220 -14.16 -4.05 -26.23
CA ASP A 220 -15.49 -4.55 -25.88
C ASP A 220 -16.61 -3.88 -26.70
N THR A 221 -16.27 -2.82 -27.44
CA THR A 221 -17.14 -2.18 -28.39
C THR A 221 -17.15 -2.93 -29.73
N ARG A 222 -18.22 -2.80 -30.51
CA ARG A 222 -18.35 -3.49 -31.82
C ARG A 222 -17.19 -3.19 -32.77
N ILE A 223 -16.75 -1.94 -32.82
CA ILE A 223 -15.51 -1.50 -33.46
C ILE A 223 -14.65 -0.96 -32.34
N ALA A 224 -13.45 -1.49 -32.16
CA ALA A 224 -12.54 -1.05 -31.11
C ALA A 224 -12.36 0.48 -31.17
N THR A 225 -12.37 1.09 -29.98
CA THR A 225 -12.25 2.54 -29.83
C THR A 225 -11.02 2.88 -28.99
N GLU A 226 -10.48 4.08 -29.15
CA GLU A 226 -9.47 4.62 -28.26
C GLU A 226 -10.11 5.01 -26.92
N ASP A 227 -9.45 4.64 -25.83
CA ASP A 227 -9.72 5.09 -24.46
C ASP A 227 -8.42 5.70 -23.87
N PRO A 228 -8.05 6.91 -24.35
CA PRO A 228 -6.75 7.50 -24.05
C PRO A 228 -6.65 7.96 -22.59
N ILE A 229 -5.47 7.83 -22.01
CA ILE A 229 -5.12 8.36 -20.70
C ILE A 229 -4.13 9.51 -20.81
N LYS A 230 -4.19 10.47 -19.90
CA LYS A 230 -3.13 11.47 -19.72
C LYS A 230 -1.92 10.81 -19.07
N TYR A 231 -0.79 10.81 -19.78
CA TYR A 231 0.40 10.12 -19.30
C TYR A 231 1.65 10.99 -19.48
N PRO A 232 2.12 11.71 -18.42
CA PRO A 232 3.29 12.54 -18.48
C PRO A 232 4.55 11.68 -18.42
N MET A 233 5.21 11.43 -19.52
CA MET A 233 6.47 10.68 -19.57
C MET A 233 7.63 11.50 -19.04
N ALA A 234 8.67 10.82 -18.53
CA ALA A 234 9.88 11.46 -18.02
C ALA A 234 10.50 12.43 -19.04
N GLY A 235 10.82 13.65 -18.61
CA GLY A 235 11.36 14.74 -19.45
C GLY A 235 10.33 15.46 -20.29
N GLU A 236 9.05 15.07 -20.25
CA GLU A 236 7.95 15.74 -20.96
C GLU A 236 7.19 16.72 -20.06
N THR A 237 6.27 17.49 -20.65
CA THR A 237 5.44 18.43 -19.88
C THR A 237 4.49 17.68 -18.95
N GLY A 238 4.54 18.02 -17.66
CA GLY A 238 3.65 17.53 -16.63
C GLY A 238 2.36 18.34 -16.49
N HIS A 239 1.45 17.88 -15.65
CA HIS A 239 0.24 18.61 -15.26
C HIS A 239 0.55 19.72 -14.25
N GLU A 240 -0.40 20.64 -14.11
CA GLU A 240 -0.30 21.79 -13.20
C GLU A 240 -1.43 21.70 -12.16
N VAL A 241 -1.08 21.88 -10.86
CA VAL A 241 -2.05 21.79 -9.76
C VAL A 241 -2.19 23.15 -9.08
N THR A 242 -3.42 23.48 -8.72
CA THR A 242 -3.77 24.62 -7.86
C THR A 242 -4.70 24.14 -6.74
N ILE A 243 -4.75 24.90 -5.63
CA ILE A 243 -5.59 24.56 -4.48
C ILE A 243 -6.69 25.61 -4.32
N GLY A 244 -7.95 25.15 -4.35
CA GLY A 244 -9.11 25.96 -4.04
C GLY A 244 -9.55 25.73 -2.59
N VAL A 245 -10.15 26.74 -1.97
CA VAL A 245 -10.79 26.69 -0.67
C VAL A 245 -12.22 27.23 -0.81
N TYR A 246 -13.20 26.37 -0.66
CA TYR A 246 -14.62 26.72 -0.66
C TYR A 246 -15.12 26.98 0.77
N HIS A 247 -15.85 28.07 0.99
CA HIS A 247 -16.43 28.45 2.26
C HIS A 247 -17.95 28.23 2.24
N LEU A 248 -18.47 27.34 3.10
CA LEU A 248 -19.87 26.94 3.11
C LEU A 248 -20.83 28.07 3.46
N ASP A 249 -20.44 28.99 4.35
CA ASP A 249 -21.24 30.11 4.85
C ASP A 249 -21.45 31.18 3.78
N SER A 250 -20.43 31.51 3.00
CA SER A 250 -20.47 32.54 1.96
C SER A 250 -20.74 31.98 0.55
N GLY A 251 -20.56 30.69 0.33
CA GLY A 251 -20.64 30.07 -0.99
C GLY A 251 -19.53 30.50 -1.95
N HIS A 252 -18.43 31.06 -1.44
CA HIS A 252 -17.31 31.58 -2.21
C HIS A 252 -16.12 30.65 -2.22
N THR A 253 -15.43 30.58 -3.35
CA THR A 253 -14.16 29.84 -3.50
C THR A 253 -13.01 30.81 -3.63
N THR A 254 -11.97 30.61 -2.82
CA THR A 254 -10.69 31.32 -2.89
C THR A 254 -9.62 30.36 -3.36
N TYR A 255 -8.77 30.76 -4.32
CA TYR A 255 -7.58 29.96 -4.70
C TYR A 255 -6.34 30.44 -3.95
N LEU A 256 -5.49 29.52 -3.52
CA LEU A 256 -4.20 29.87 -2.93
C LEU A 256 -3.30 30.57 -3.94
N LYS A 257 -2.70 31.68 -3.52
CA LYS A 257 -1.79 32.49 -4.35
C LYS A 257 -0.36 31.92 -4.30
N ALA A 258 -0.21 30.68 -4.73
CA ALA A 258 1.07 29.97 -4.70
C ALA A 258 2.00 30.31 -5.87
N GLY A 259 1.57 31.14 -6.81
CA GLY A 259 2.36 31.52 -7.99
C GLY A 259 2.12 30.57 -9.18
N ASN A 260 3.08 30.52 -10.10
CA ASN A 260 2.99 29.66 -11.27
C ASN A 260 3.12 28.18 -10.87
N PRO A 261 2.12 27.30 -11.17
CA PRO A 261 2.14 25.89 -10.78
C PRO A 261 3.04 25.01 -11.68
N LYS A 262 3.60 25.57 -12.75
CA LYS A 262 4.42 24.82 -13.69
C LYS A 262 5.71 24.31 -13.05
N ASP A 263 6.02 23.03 -13.30
CA ASP A 263 7.23 22.34 -12.81
C ASP A 263 7.36 22.36 -11.27
N ARG A 264 6.20 22.25 -10.58
CA ARG A 264 6.10 22.23 -9.10
C ARG A 264 5.01 21.26 -8.70
N TYR A 265 5.21 20.62 -7.53
CA TYR A 265 4.25 19.70 -6.93
C TYR A 265 3.73 20.26 -5.61
N PHE A 266 2.42 20.45 -5.50
CA PHE A 266 1.74 20.89 -4.30
C PHE A 266 1.14 19.67 -3.59
N THR A 267 1.63 19.37 -2.39
CA THR A 267 1.37 18.10 -1.71
C THR A 267 0.93 18.32 -0.27
N ASN A 268 0.39 17.28 0.37
CA ASN A 268 0.28 17.16 1.82
C ASN A 268 -0.41 18.37 2.50
N ILE A 269 -1.64 18.66 2.08
CA ILE A 269 -2.48 19.73 2.63
C ILE A 269 -2.85 19.40 4.08
N GLN A 270 -2.64 20.38 4.99
CA GLN A 270 -3.08 20.32 6.38
C GLN A 270 -3.74 21.63 6.80
N TRP A 271 -4.90 21.54 7.44
CA TRP A 271 -5.55 22.67 8.09
C TRP A 271 -4.92 22.99 9.45
N SER A 272 -4.88 24.29 9.79
CA SER A 272 -4.68 24.66 11.20
C SER A 272 -5.86 24.20 12.06
N PRO A 273 -5.65 23.93 13.37
CA PRO A 273 -6.73 23.47 14.26
C PRO A 273 -7.94 24.42 14.35
N ASP A 274 -7.74 25.72 14.11
CA ASP A 274 -8.80 26.75 14.09
C ASP A 274 -9.47 26.93 12.71
N GLY A 275 -9.05 26.15 11.69
CA GLY A 275 -9.61 26.19 10.33
C GLY A 275 -9.31 27.45 9.52
N LYS A 276 -8.35 28.30 9.95
CA LYS A 276 -8.07 29.57 9.28
C LYS A 276 -6.87 29.56 8.35
N LYS A 277 -6.00 28.58 8.49
CA LYS A 277 -4.75 28.49 7.71
C LYS A 277 -4.67 27.12 7.01
N ILE A 278 -4.03 27.14 5.84
CA ILE A 278 -3.61 25.97 5.11
C ILE A 278 -2.09 25.85 5.20
N TYR A 279 -1.61 24.69 5.58
CA TYR A 279 -0.22 24.30 5.49
C TYR A 279 -0.06 23.37 4.30
N LEU A 280 0.94 23.63 3.48
CA LEU A 280 1.16 22.97 2.19
C LEU A 280 2.63 22.64 2.04
N ILE A 281 2.95 21.42 1.64
CA ILE A 281 4.30 21.08 1.21
C ILE A 281 4.38 21.27 -0.29
N GLU A 282 5.36 22.05 -0.72
CA GLU A 282 5.72 22.23 -2.11
C GLU A 282 7.05 21.52 -2.39
N VAL A 283 7.13 20.83 -3.53
CA VAL A 283 8.33 20.15 -4.03
C VAL A 283 8.63 20.68 -5.44
N ASN A 284 9.88 20.99 -5.75
CA ASN A 284 10.30 21.34 -7.09
C ASN A 284 10.24 20.12 -8.03
N ARG A 285 10.26 20.32 -9.34
CA ARG A 285 10.18 19.23 -10.32
C ARG A 285 11.33 18.24 -10.19
N ASP A 286 12.55 18.72 -9.94
CA ASP A 286 13.72 17.87 -9.76
C ASP A 286 13.65 17.05 -8.45
N GLN A 287 12.66 17.36 -7.60
CA GLN A 287 12.41 16.70 -6.32
C GLN A 287 13.60 16.79 -5.35
N THR A 288 14.49 17.75 -5.53
CA THR A 288 15.65 18.01 -4.66
C THR A 288 15.35 18.98 -3.53
N ASP A 289 14.31 19.81 -3.69
CA ASP A 289 13.95 20.85 -2.75
C ASP A 289 12.49 20.79 -2.37
N MET A 290 12.22 20.91 -1.08
CA MET A 290 10.87 21.10 -0.57
C MET A 290 10.74 22.29 0.36
N SER A 291 9.55 22.89 0.44
CA SER A 291 9.19 23.88 1.43
C SER A 291 7.86 23.54 2.11
N LEU A 292 7.75 23.88 3.41
CA LEU A 292 6.50 23.92 4.15
C LEU A 292 6.00 25.36 4.20
N ASP A 293 4.90 25.62 3.53
CA ASP A 293 4.32 26.94 3.36
C ASP A 293 3.00 27.10 4.09
N ARG A 294 2.74 28.27 4.66
CA ARG A 294 1.49 28.61 5.31
C ARG A 294 0.74 29.69 4.54
N TYR A 295 -0.55 29.43 4.31
CA TYR A 295 -1.47 30.32 3.60
C TYR A 295 -2.65 30.71 4.48
N ASP A 296 -3.15 31.94 4.32
CA ASP A 296 -4.44 32.34 4.86
C ASP A 296 -5.58 31.74 4.02
N ALA A 297 -6.44 30.97 4.63
CA ALA A 297 -7.47 30.20 3.92
C ALA A 297 -8.57 31.10 3.32
N THR A 298 -8.80 32.30 3.85
CA THR A 298 -9.83 33.25 3.38
C THR A 298 -9.34 34.06 2.19
N THR A 299 -8.11 34.52 2.22
CA THR A 299 -7.54 35.43 1.21
C THR A 299 -6.69 34.70 0.16
N GLY A 300 -6.29 33.47 0.45
CA GLY A 300 -5.35 32.66 -0.34
C GLY A 300 -3.90 33.16 -0.30
N VAL A 301 -3.58 34.16 0.52
CA VAL A 301 -2.26 34.79 0.55
C VAL A 301 -1.27 33.89 1.30
N LYS A 302 -0.08 33.69 0.72
CA LYS A 302 1.04 33.05 1.39
C LYS A 302 1.56 33.97 2.50
N GLU A 303 1.55 33.49 3.74
CA GLU A 303 2.00 34.25 4.89
C GLU A 303 3.48 34.02 5.22
N ALA A 304 3.93 32.79 5.10
CA ALA A 304 5.29 32.40 5.44
C ALA A 304 5.70 31.08 4.80
N THR A 305 7.02 30.93 4.55
CA THR A 305 7.68 29.62 4.45
C THR A 305 8.27 29.28 5.81
N LEU A 306 7.85 28.17 6.38
CA LEU A 306 8.17 27.77 7.76
C LEU A 306 9.39 26.84 7.83
N TYR A 307 9.63 26.09 6.77
CA TYR A 307 10.72 25.13 6.70
C TYR A 307 11.11 24.90 5.24
N THR A 308 12.38 24.62 5.01
CA THR A 308 12.90 24.16 3.72
C THR A 308 13.85 23.01 3.93
N GLU A 309 13.88 22.08 3.00
CA GLU A 309 14.79 20.95 2.98
C GLU A 309 15.34 20.77 1.58
N HIS A 310 16.63 20.47 1.49
CA HIS A 310 17.33 20.16 0.25
C HIS A 310 18.09 18.86 0.39
N HIS A 311 18.09 18.07 -0.67
CA HIS A 311 18.91 16.88 -0.80
C HIS A 311 19.45 16.77 -2.23
N ASP A 312 20.76 16.44 -2.37
CA ASP A 312 21.44 16.38 -3.68
C ASP A 312 20.85 15.32 -4.64
N LYS A 313 20.11 14.34 -4.12
CA LYS A 313 19.44 13.30 -4.91
C LYS A 313 17.94 13.58 -5.00
N TYR A 314 17.22 13.36 -3.92
CA TYR A 314 15.80 13.71 -3.84
C TYR A 314 15.32 13.80 -2.40
N VAL A 315 14.27 14.61 -2.17
CA VAL A 315 13.42 14.60 -0.98
C VAL A 315 12.12 13.86 -1.29
N HIS A 316 11.53 13.18 -0.29
CA HIS A 316 10.31 12.41 -0.50
C HIS A 316 9.31 12.64 0.65
N PRO A 317 8.67 13.81 0.75
CA PRO A 317 7.68 14.08 1.79
C PRO A 317 6.39 13.30 1.49
N VAL A 318 6.08 12.28 2.32
CA VAL A 318 4.89 11.42 2.14
C VAL A 318 3.79 11.67 3.17
N THR A 319 4.02 12.59 4.12
CA THR A 319 3.05 12.88 5.20
C THR A 319 2.87 14.38 5.37
N ALA A 320 1.63 14.80 5.66
CA ALA A 320 1.35 16.16 6.11
C ALA A 320 1.89 16.39 7.54
N ILE A 321 2.07 17.65 7.92
CA ILE A 321 2.36 18.00 9.32
C ILE A 321 1.19 17.59 10.22
N THR A 322 1.48 17.29 11.49
CA THR A 322 0.44 16.90 12.46
C THR A 322 0.50 17.79 13.69
N PHE A 323 -0.55 18.56 13.94
CA PHE A 323 -0.64 19.43 15.11
C PHE A 323 -0.79 18.63 16.41
N LEU A 324 -0.18 19.15 17.49
CA LEU A 324 -0.40 18.58 18.82
C LEU A 324 -1.83 18.90 19.29
N PRO A 325 -2.64 17.90 19.68
CA PRO A 325 -4.04 18.15 20.06
C PRO A 325 -4.23 18.98 21.33
N TRP A 326 -3.17 19.23 22.12
CA TRP A 326 -3.18 20.06 23.33
C TRP A 326 -2.44 21.39 23.15
N ASP A 327 -1.85 21.66 21.96
CA ASP A 327 -1.07 22.87 21.71
C ASP A 327 -1.10 23.20 20.22
N SER A 328 -2.05 24.04 19.83
CA SER A 328 -2.26 24.42 18.42
C SER A 328 -1.13 25.25 17.79
N GLU A 329 -0.19 25.72 18.63
CA GLU A 329 0.99 26.46 18.16
C GLU A 329 2.19 25.53 17.85
N LYS A 330 1.99 24.19 17.97
CA LYS A 330 3.05 23.21 17.70
C LYS A 330 2.57 22.08 16.83
N PHE A 331 3.47 21.63 15.95
CA PHE A 331 3.23 20.49 15.07
C PHE A 331 4.46 19.60 14.96
N ILE A 332 4.23 18.36 14.53
CA ILE A 332 5.26 17.41 14.15
C ILE A 332 5.38 17.42 12.62
N LEU A 333 6.62 17.52 12.13
CA LEU A 333 7.04 17.25 10.76
C LEU A 333 7.85 15.96 10.74
N GLN A 334 7.58 15.08 9.79
CA GLN A 334 8.44 13.93 9.47
C GLN A 334 9.44 14.33 8.40
N SER A 335 10.72 13.95 8.57
CA SER A 335 11.80 14.28 7.64
C SER A 335 12.90 13.25 7.72
N GLU A 336 13.57 13.02 6.61
CA GLU A 336 14.73 12.14 6.46
C GLU A 336 16.07 12.88 6.49
N LYS A 337 16.08 14.16 6.90
CA LYS A 337 17.24 15.06 6.84
C LYS A 337 18.49 14.59 7.61
N ASP A 338 18.35 13.66 8.53
CA ASP A 338 19.48 13.03 9.24
C ASP A 338 19.85 11.64 8.66
N GLY A 339 19.21 11.24 7.56
CA GLY A 339 19.42 9.97 6.86
C GLY A 339 18.35 8.90 7.12
N PHE A 340 17.43 9.13 8.07
CA PHE A 340 16.32 8.24 8.40
C PHE A 340 15.05 9.05 8.63
N ASN A 341 13.87 8.46 8.35
CA ASN A 341 12.62 9.16 8.63
C ASN A 341 12.38 9.27 10.14
N HIS A 342 12.42 10.50 10.67
CA HIS A 342 12.24 10.82 12.08
C HIS A 342 11.24 11.95 12.31
N LEU A 343 10.80 12.09 13.58
CA LEU A 343 9.86 13.12 14.02
C LEU A 343 10.59 14.36 14.53
N TYR A 344 10.19 15.52 14.03
CA TYR A 344 10.70 16.83 14.44
C TYR A 344 9.56 17.70 14.93
N LEU A 345 9.70 18.26 16.14
CA LEU A 345 8.75 19.19 16.74
C LEU A 345 9.09 20.62 16.31
N PHE A 346 8.11 21.30 15.72
CA PHE A 346 8.18 22.70 15.30
C PHE A 346 7.09 23.53 15.99
N ASN A 347 7.30 24.85 16.02
CA ASN A 347 6.21 25.79 16.31
C ASN A 347 5.68 26.41 15.01
N THR A 348 4.56 27.11 15.10
CA THR A 348 3.89 27.79 13.98
C THR A 348 4.65 29.00 13.42
N LYS A 349 5.79 29.37 14.01
CA LYS A 349 6.73 30.37 13.48
C LYS A 349 7.83 29.77 12.59
N GLY A 350 7.88 28.43 12.50
CA GLY A 350 8.91 27.71 11.73
C GLY A 350 10.17 27.38 12.52
N GLU A 351 10.16 27.57 13.86
CA GLU A 351 11.32 27.21 14.69
C GLU A 351 11.26 25.71 15.04
N GLN A 352 12.31 24.96 14.71
CA GLN A 352 12.48 23.59 15.19
C GLN A 352 12.80 23.61 16.68
N LEU A 353 11.90 23.06 17.48
CA LEU A 353 12.05 23.02 18.93
C LEU A 353 12.84 21.78 19.40
N LYS A 354 12.68 20.65 18.66
CA LYS A 354 13.30 19.39 19.05
C LYS A 354 13.26 18.35 17.94
N GLN A 355 14.26 17.48 17.87
CA GLN A 355 14.16 16.18 17.24
C GLN A 355 13.63 15.19 18.28
N LEU A 356 12.49 14.53 18.00
CA LEU A 356 11.81 13.65 18.97
C LEU A 356 12.28 12.21 18.88
N THR A 357 12.69 11.77 17.70
CA THR A 357 13.22 10.42 17.45
C THR A 357 14.54 10.50 16.71
N ASP A 358 15.42 9.54 16.96
CA ASP A 358 16.76 9.46 16.39
C ASP A 358 17.24 8.00 16.34
N GLY A 359 18.21 7.71 15.49
CA GLY A 359 18.83 6.38 15.39
C GLY A 359 18.81 5.84 13.94
N ASN A 360 19.43 4.67 13.74
CA ASN A 360 19.52 4.03 12.42
C ASN A 360 18.28 3.15 12.14
N TRP A 361 17.12 3.73 12.18
CA TRP A 361 15.82 3.11 11.96
C TRP A 361 14.81 4.18 11.50
N VAL A 362 13.67 3.79 10.97
CA VAL A 362 12.69 4.73 10.42
C VAL A 362 11.38 4.71 11.22
N VAL A 363 10.75 5.86 11.35
CA VAL A 363 9.33 5.98 11.68
C VAL A 363 8.54 5.62 10.42
N ILE A 364 7.72 4.58 10.49
CA ILE A 364 6.80 4.18 9.41
C ILE A 364 5.58 5.10 9.40
N ASP A 365 5.01 5.37 10.59
CA ASP A 365 3.85 6.24 10.73
C ASP A 365 3.75 6.89 12.11
N LEU A 366 3.22 8.12 12.14
CA LEU A 366 2.71 8.78 13.34
C LEU A 366 1.23 8.41 13.50
N VAL A 367 0.96 7.37 14.28
CA VAL A 367 -0.39 6.81 14.50
C VAL A 367 -1.34 7.83 15.17
N GLY A 368 -0.81 8.67 16.05
CA GLY A 368 -1.56 9.72 16.75
C GLY A 368 -0.99 10.03 18.13
N PHE A 369 -1.86 10.42 19.06
CA PHE A 369 -1.39 10.89 20.37
C PHE A 369 -2.20 10.34 21.54
N ASN A 370 -1.52 10.00 22.64
CA ASN A 370 -2.14 9.92 23.95
C ASN A 370 -2.20 11.32 24.53
N VAL A 371 -3.39 11.94 24.48
CA VAL A 371 -3.59 13.35 24.85
C VAL A 371 -3.28 13.61 26.32
N ALA A 372 -3.73 12.74 27.22
CA ALA A 372 -3.52 12.87 28.67
C ALA A 372 -2.05 12.72 29.09
N LYS A 373 -1.27 11.91 28.34
CA LYS A 373 0.12 11.67 28.63
C LYS A 373 1.08 12.51 27.80
N LYS A 374 0.56 13.30 26.85
CA LYS A 374 1.33 14.14 25.93
C LYS A 374 2.43 13.34 25.20
N SER A 375 2.08 12.15 24.75
CA SER A 375 2.97 11.29 23.98
C SER A 375 2.43 11.03 22.58
N ALA A 376 3.33 10.99 21.61
CA ALA A 376 3.04 10.48 20.27
C ALA A 376 3.05 8.96 20.29
N ILE A 377 2.18 8.33 19.50
CA ILE A 377 2.19 6.89 19.25
C ILE A 377 2.71 6.71 17.83
N ILE A 378 3.76 5.92 17.68
CA ILE A 378 4.40 5.69 16.38
C ILE A 378 4.47 4.21 16.05
N LEU A 379 4.54 3.93 14.77
CA LEU A 379 4.97 2.66 14.20
C LEU A 379 6.37 2.84 13.63
N SER A 380 7.32 1.95 13.94
CA SER A 380 8.71 2.12 13.53
C SER A 380 9.45 0.80 13.35
N THR A 381 10.61 0.84 12.69
CA THR A 381 11.53 -0.29 12.51
C THR A 381 12.58 -0.38 13.63
N GLU A 382 12.43 0.30 14.76
CA GLU A 382 13.43 0.37 15.85
C GLU A 382 13.83 -1.00 16.41
N CYS A 383 12.92 -1.99 16.40
CA CYS A 383 13.22 -3.35 16.87
C CYS A 383 13.94 -4.22 15.84
N GLY A 384 13.94 -3.84 14.57
CA GLY A 384 14.61 -4.57 13.49
C GLY A 384 14.11 -4.17 12.10
N ASP A 385 15.00 -4.22 11.13
CA ASP A 385 14.80 -3.72 9.76
C ASP A 385 13.60 -4.32 9.00
N ILE A 386 13.20 -5.53 9.36
CA ILE A 386 12.06 -6.24 8.75
C ILE A 386 10.86 -6.34 9.67
N GLN A 387 10.84 -5.56 10.74
CA GLN A 387 9.78 -5.51 11.75
C GLN A 387 9.09 -4.14 11.75
N ASN A 388 7.84 -4.11 12.20
CA ASN A 388 7.13 -2.87 12.52
C ASN A 388 6.63 -2.97 13.96
N ASN A 389 7.04 -2.05 14.83
CA ASN A 389 6.72 -2.08 16.25
C ASN A 389 6.14 -0.74 16.73
N LEU A 390 5.26 -0.82 17.72
CA LEU A 390 4.53 0.32 18.29
C LEU A 390 5.29 0.90 19.49
N PHE A 391 5.51 2.21 19.45
CA PHE A 391 6.13 2.95 20.54
C PHE A 391 5.31 4.16 20.96
N ALA A 392 5.36 4.48 22.26
CA ALA A 392 4.96 5.78 22.78
C ALA A 392 6.22 6.66 22.95
N VAL A 393 6.17 7.88 22.39
CA VAL A 393 7.24 8.88 22.44
C VAL A 393 6.77 10.06 23.26
N ASP A 394 7.40 10.30 24.42
CA ASP A 394 7.11 11.47 25.24
C ASP A 394 7.56 12.77 24.54
N ILE A 395 6.64 13.69 24.29
CA ILE A 395 6.91 14.90 23.50
C ILE A 395 7.90 15.83 24.21
N ALA A 396 7.89 15.88 25.54
CA ALA A 396 8.77 16.77 26.29
C ALA A 396 10.23 16.26 26.33
N THR A 397 10.41 14.95 26.48
CA THR A 397 11.72 14.34 26.69
C THR A 397 12.27 13.61 25.46
N GLY A 398 11.42 13.13 24.55
CA GLY A 398 11.78 12.22 23.45
C GLY A 398 11.98 10.77 23.90
N LYS A 399 11.76 10.45 25.18
CA LYS A 399 11.87 9.06 25.66
C LYS A 399 10.85 8.17 24.99
N ARG A 400 11.31 7.04 24.49
CA ARG A 400 10.48 6.03 23.82
C ARG A 400 10.18 4.86 24.75
N LYS A 401 9.01 4.30 24.59
CA LYS A 401 8.56 3.11 25.31
C LYS A 401 7.88 2.16 24.32
N LEU A 402 8.39 0.93 24.23
CA LEU A 402 7.79 -0.14 23.46
C LEU A 402 6.41 -0.49 24.02
N LEU A 403 5.41 -0.65 23.16
CA LEU A 403 4.01 -0.94 23.48
C LEU A 403 3.60 -2.38 23.15
N ASP A 404 4.42 -3.11 22.42
CA ASP A 404 4.18 -4.49 21.99
C ASP A 404 5.27 -5.46 22.51
N ASN A 405 5.42 -6.63 21.87
CA ASN A 405 6.38 -7.64 22.28
C ASN A 405 7.76 -7.52 21.60
N GLY A 406 7.97 -6.52 20.74
CA GLY A 406 9.23 -6.26 20.02
C GLY A 406 9.51 -7.27 18.90
N ARG A 407 8.51 -8.02 18.42
CA ARG A 407 8.67 -9.03 17.37
C ARG A 407 7.51 -8.96 16.39
N GLY A 408 7.78 -9.15 15.10
CA GLY A 408 6.74 -9.26 14.08
C GLY A 408 6.31 -7.93 13.45
N MET A 409 5.12 -7.94 12.88
CA MET A 409 4.52 -6.83 12.15
C MET A 409 3.28 -6.34 12.89
N HIS A 410 3.43 -5.26 13.63
CA HIS A 410 2.39 -4.65 14.47
C HIS A 410 1.65 -3.51 13.79
N GLY A 411 0.63 -2.95 14.45
CA GLY A 411 -0.04 -1.72 14.07
C GLY A 411 -0.95 -1.85 12.85
N ASN A 412 -1.48 -3.05 12.53
CA ASN A 412 -2.28 -3.24 11.31
C ASN A 412 -1.50 -2.93 10.01
N HIS A 413 -0.30 -3.46 9.91
CA HIS A 413 0.71 -3.18 8.86
C HIS A 413 0.23 -3.34 7.41
N TRP A 414 -0.96 -3.94 7.18
CA TRP A 414 -1.58 -4.01 5.83
C TRP A 414 -2.14 -2.67 5.34
N GLN A 415 -2.23 -1.66 6.22
CA GLN A 415 -2.68 -0.32 5.82
C GLN A 415 -1.50 0.49 5.27
N PRO A 416 -1.72 1.34 4.27
CA PRO A 416 -0.72 2.30 3.82
C PRO A 416 -0.31 3.27 4.95
N SER A 417 0.90 3.81 4.88
CA SER A 417 1.36 4.87 5.78
C SER A 417 0.37 6.05 5.79
N GLY A 418 0.17 6.65 6.96
CA GLY A 418 -0.82 7.71 7.17
C GLY A 418 -2.24 7.21 7.44
N HIS A 419 -2.49 5.89 7.44
CA HIS A 419 -3.80 5.27 7.67
C HIS A 419 -3.88 4.42 8.94
N HIS A 420 -2.82 4.38 9.74
CA HIS A 420 -2.80 3.57 10.98
C HIS A 420 -3.55 4.21 12.15
N ASN A 421 -4.00 5.44 12.03
CA ASN A 421 -4.72 6.16 13.10
C ASN A 421 -6.03 5.49 13.55
N GLU A 422 -6.65 4.67 12.70
CA GLU A 422 -7.86 3.92 13.01
C GLU A 422 -7.71 2.94 14.19
N ILE A 423 -6.48 2.51 14.49
CA ILE A 423 -6.22 1.59 15.61
C ILE A 423 -6.28 2.30 16.96
N LEU A 424 -6.22 3.64 17.01
CA LEU A 424 -6.12 4.45 18.22
C LEU A 424 -7.49 4.94 18.68
N SER A 425 -7.78 4.84 19.97
CA SER A 425 -9.00 5.39 20.58
C SER A 425 -8.99 6.92 20.55
N ALA A 426 -10.15 7.56 20.70
CA ALA A 426 -10.32 9.01 20.60
C ALA A 426 -9.42 9.80 21.56
N SER A 427 -9.19 9.33 22.79
CA SER A 427 -8.25 9.95 23.73
C SER A 427 -6.80 9.54 23.52
N GLY A 428 -6.57 8.52 22.69
CA GLY A 428 -5.29 7.87 22.49
C GLY A 428 -4.80 7.04 23.69
N ALA A 429 -5.63 6.84 24.70
CA ALA A 429 -5.25 6.04 25.87
C ALA A 429 -5.16 4.54 25.58
N LEU A 430 -5.87 4.09 24.57
CA LEU A 430 -5.94 2.71 24.14
C LEU A 430 -5.71 2.60 22.63
N LEU A 431 -5.17 1.49 22.20
CA LEU A 431 -5.19 1.06 20.80
C LEU A 431 -5.55 -0.42 20.70
N PHE A 432 -6.04 -0.86 19.56
CA PHE A 432 -6.04 -2.27 19.22
C PHE A 432 -4.85 -2.56 18.30
N ASP A 433 -4.00 -3.47 18.74
CA ASP A 433 -2.84 -3.90 17.98
C ASP A 433 -3.18 -5.19 17.23
N ARG A 434 -3.26 -5.11 15.93
CA ARG A 434 -3.41 -6.26 15.04
C ARG A 434 -2.06 -6.59 14.45
N TYR A 435 -1.54 -7.76 14.78
CA TYR A 435 -0.21 -8.16 14.36
C TYR A 435 -0.12 -9.62 13.95
N ASP A 436 0.95 -9.96 13.28
CA ASP A 436 1.40 -11.33 13.02
C ASP A 436 2.92 -11.45 13.18
N GLU A 437 3.36 -12.71 13.29
CA GLU A 437 4.78 -13.08 13.35
C GLU A 437 5.00 -14.26 12.37
N PRO A 438 6.23 -14.67 12.05
CA PRO A 438 6.46 -15.70 11.05
C PRO A 438 5.71 -17.02 11.28
N ASP A 439 5.46 -17.38 12.52
CA ASP A 439 4.75 -18.58 12.97
C ASP A 439 3.39 -18.29 13.65
N VAL A 440 3.00 -17.01 13.74
CA VAL A 440 1.74 -16.55 14.35
C VAL A 440 0.87 -15.90 13.28
N PRO A 441 -0.23 -16.54 12.85
CA PRO A 441 -1.04 -16.06 11.73
C PRO A 441 -1.67 -14.69 11.95
N ARG A 442 -2.24 -14.46 13.14
CA ARG A 442 -2.84 -13.18 13.53
C ARG A 442 -3.22 -13.15 15.00
N VAL A 443 -2.90 -12.04 15.65
CA VAL A 443 -3.35 -11.72 17.00
C VAL A 443 -3.91 -10.31 17.03
N ILE A 444 -4.91 -10.06 17.87
CA ILE A 444 -5.44 -8.73 18.17
C ILE A 444 -5.43 -8.53 19.67
N ASN A 445 -4.69 -7.54 20.13
CA ASN A 445 -4.62 -7.13 21.52
C ASN A 445 -5.24 -5.73 21.71
N ILE A 446 -5.84 -5.49 22.87
CA ILE A 446 -6.20 -4.15 23.34
C ILE A 446 -5.06 -3.68 24.22
N VAL A 447 -4.40 -2.58 23.85
CA VAL A 447 -3.15 -2.10 24.48
C VAL A 447 -3.39 -0.75 25.14
N ASP A 448 -2.92 -0.61 26.38
CA ASP A 448 -2.81 0.68 27.07
C ASP A 448 -1.55 1.40 26.59
N THR A 449 -1.70 2.54 25.93
CA THR A 449 -0.61 3.27 25.25
C THR A 449 0.37 3.95 26.21
N HIS A 450 0.05 4.02 27.51
CA HIS A 450 0.98 4.53 28.53
C HIS A 450 1.80 3.43 29.20
N THR A 451 1.15 2.30 29.50
CA THR A 451 1.78 1.23 30.26
C THR A 451 2.33 0.09 29.40
N GLY A 452 1.84 -0.06 28.16
CA GLY A 452 2.11 -1.21 27.30
C GLY A 452 1.38 -2.50 27.76
N LYS A 453 0.57 -2.42 28.83
CA LYS A 453 -0.25 -3.57 29.24
C LYS A 453 -1.30 -3.87 28.18
N HIS A 454 -1.47 -5.15 27.87
CA HIS A 454 -2.42 -5.59 26.85
C HIS A 454 -3.36 -6.66 27.38
N VAL A 455 -4.51 -6.74 26.72
CA VAL A 455 -5.53 -7.80 26.87
C VAL A 455 -5.70 -8.44 25.51
N ASN A 456 -5.48 -9.74 25.41
CA ASN A 456 -5.75 -10.47 24.16
C ASN A 456 -7.25 -10.49 23.88
N TYR A 457 -7.62 -9.99 22.71
CA TYR A 457 -9.01 -10.00 22.24
C TYR A 457 -9.26 -11.18 21.29
N PHE A 458 -8.34 -11.46 20.40
CA PHE A 458 -8.51 -12.48 19.38
C PHE A 458 -7.16 -13.08 18.98
N THR A 459 -7.16 -14.40 18.79
CA THR A 459 -6.06 -15.14 18.18
C THR A 459 -6.63 -16.04 17.10
N ALA A 460 -6.14 -15.90 15.88
CA ALA A 460 -6.58 -16.75 14.77
C ALA A 460 -5.88 -18.11 14.81
N ASP A 461 -6.64 -19.15 14.50
CA ASP A 461 -6.06 -20.45 14.21
C ASP A 461 -5.22 -20.38 12.92
N ASN A 462 -4.23 -21.25 12.81
CA ASN A 462 -3.48 -21.42 11.57
C ASN A 462 -4.36 -22.18 10.55
N PRO A 463 -4.79 -21.53 9.44
CA PRO A 463 -5.64 -22.19 8.45
C PRO A 463 -4.94 -23.27 7.64
N TRP A 464 -3.60 -23.35 7.75
CA TRP A 464 -2.77 -24.33 7.04
C TRP A 464 -2.35 -25.52 7.91
N LYS A 465 -2.86 -25.62 9.14
CA LYS A 465 -2.45 -26.65 10.12
C LYS A 465 -2.58 -28.11 9.60
N GLU A 466 -3.59 -28.36 8.75
CA GLU A 466 -3.86 -29.68 8.17
C GLU A 466 -3.53 -29.74 6.67
N LYS A 467 -2.57 -28.92 6.24
CA LYS A 467 -2.09 -28.84 4.85
C LYS A 467 -0.61 -29.18 4.79
N ASP A 468 -0.15 -29.54 3.61
CA ASP A 468 1.27 -29.73 3.30
C ASP A 468 1.92 -28.35 3.13
N ALA A 469 2.01 -27.59 4.24
CA ALA A 469 2.55 -26.24 4.25
C ALA A 469 4.05 -26.25 3.94
N PRO A 470 4.52 -25.33 3.08
CA PRO A 470 5.95 -25.17 2.80
C PRO A 470 6.76 -24.81 4.06
N ILE A 471 8.08 -24.98 3.97
CA ILE A 471 9.02 -24.54 5.01
C ILE A 471 9.49 -23.13 4.66
N PHE A 472 9.26 -22.20 5.57
CA PHE A 472 9.67 -20.79 5.44
C PHE A 472 10.91 -20.54 6.28
N SER A 473 11.82 -19.76 5.73
CA SER A 473 13.01 -19.30 6.46
C SER A 473 13.43 -17.91 6.00
N CYS A 474 14.07 -17.16 6.87
CA CYS A 474 14.61 -15.84 6.63
C CYS A 474 16.08 -15.82 7.09
N GLY A 475 16.88 -14.98 6.46
CA GLY A 475 18.27 -14.76 6.83
C GLY A 475 18.83 -13.50 6.18
N THR A 476 20.13 -13.27 6.35
CA THR A 476 20.85 -12.15 5.74
C THR A 476 22.05 -12.62 4.94
N ILE A 477 22.39 -11.87 3.90
CA ILE A 477 23.64 -11.96 3.17
C ILE A 477 24.24 -10.56 3.01
N LYS A 478 25.53 -10.46 2.71
CA LYS A 478 26.13 -9.16 2.41
C LYS A 478 25.80 -8.70 0.98
N ALA A 479 25.50 -7.42 0.84
CA ALA A 479 25.35 -6.75 -0.44
C ALA A 479 26.64 -6.74 -1.26
N ALA A 480 26.58 -6.26 -2.50
CA ALA A 480 27.74 -6.13 -3.36
C ALA A 480 28.79 -5.16 -2.85
N ASP A 481 28.44 -4.24 -1.93
CA ASP A 481 29.37 -3.35 -1.23
C ASP A 481 30.22 -4.08 -0.13
N GLY A 482 29.87 -5.32 0.19
CA GLY A 482 30.54 -6.16 1.19
C GLY A 482 30.22 -5.84 2.65
N THR A 483 29.41 -4.81 2.91
CA THR A 483 29.13 -4.29 4.27
C THR A 483 27.65 -4.34 4.64
N THR A 484 26.76 -3.93 3.76
CA THR A 484 25.32 -3.84 4.00
C THR A 484 24.69 -5.23 4.09
N ASP A 485 23.86 -5.45 5.10
CA ASP A 485 23.07 -6.67 5.23
C ASP A 485 21.79 -6.58 4.38
N LEU A 486 21.57 -7.61 3.56
CA LEU A 486 20.37 -7.80 2.75
C LEU A 486 19.55 -8.95 3.33
N TYR A 487 18.28 -8.71 3.60
CA TYR A 487 17.37 -9.76 4.07
C TYR A 487 16.83 -10.58 2.91
N TYR A 488 16.78 -11.89 3.10
CA TYR A 488 16.12 -12.81 2.17
C TYR A 488 15.08 -13.68 2.86
N ARG A 489 14.06 -14.07 2.10
CA ARG A 489 13.13 -15.15 2.41
C ARG A 489 13.38 -16.33 1.49
N MET A 490 13.29 -17.55 2.04
CA MET A 490 13.33 -18.78 1.27
C MET A 490 12.11 -19.62 1.59
N VAL A 491 11.46 -20.15 0.54
CA VAL A 491 10.31 -21.07 0.65
C VAL A 491 10.70 -22.39 0.03
N LYS A 492 10.61 -23.48 0.80
CA LYS A 492 11.02 -24.84 0.40
C LYS A 492 9.83 -25.80 0.47
N PRO A 493 9.83 -26.88 -0.33
CA PRO A 493 8.81 -27.93 -0.24
C PRO A 493 8.57 -28.42 1.19
N HIS A 494 7.34 -28.83 1.51
CA HIS A 494 7.01 -29.39 2.83
C HIS A 494 7.80 -30.68 3.14
N ASP A 495 8.08 -31.50 2.11
CA ASP A 495 8.85 -32.75 2.16
C ASP A 495 10.32 -32.52 1.77
N PHE A 496 10.86 -31.36 2.05
CA PHE A 496 12.22 -30.96 1.67
C PHE A 496 13.28 -31.97 2.17
N ASP A 497 14.09 -32.45 1.22
CA ASP A 497 15.23 -33.33 1.47
C ASP A 497 16.54 -32.59 1.13
N PRO A 498 17.42 -32.31 2.09
CA PRO A 498 18.67 -31.57 1.85
C PRO A 498 19.67 -32.31 0.91
N ASN A 499 19.44 -33.58 0.64
CA ASN A 499 20.27 -34.40 -0.26
C ASN A 499 19.78 -34.38 -1.71
N LYS A 500 18.62 -33.83 -1.99
CA LYS A 500 18.08 -33.63 -3.34
C LYS A 500 18.47 -32.27 -3.89
N LYS A 501 18.58 -32.17 -5.21
CA LYS A 501 18.73 -30.89 -5.92
C LYS A 501 17.38 -30.41 -6.45
N TYR A 502 17.08 -29.14 -6.18
CA TYR A 502 15.82 -28.50 -6.55
C TYR A 502 16.03 -27.41 -7.58
N PRO A 503 15.17 -27.33 -8.61
CA PRO A 503 15.06 -26.13 -9.41
C PRO A 503 14.66 -24.95 -8.52
N THR A 504 15.25 -23.78 -8.77
CA THR A 504 15.08 -22.62 -7.90
C THR A 504 14.56 -21.44 -8.72
N VAL A 505 13.55 -20.73 -8.21
CA VAL A 505 13.09 -19.49 -8.81
C VAL A 505 13.39 -18.32 -7.88
N VAL A 506 14.13 -17.34 -8.40
CA VAL A 506 14.33 -16.05 -7.77
C VAL A 506 13.11 -15.19 -8.10
N TYR A 507 12.32 -14.85 -7.09
CA TYR A 507 11.30 -13.81 -7.24
C TYR A 507 11.95 -12.46 -6.92
N VAL A 508 11.89 -11.51 -7.84
CA VAL A 508 12.46 -10.18 -7.68
C VAL A 508 11.40 -9.11 -7.87
N TYR A 509 11.34 -8.13 -6.97
CA TYR A 509 10.79 -6.81 -7.26
C TYR A 509 11.95 -5.82 -7.43
N GLY A 510 12.71 -5.58 -6.38
CA GLY A 510 13.97 -4.87 -6.36
C GLY A 510 13.85 -3.34 -6.41
N GLY A 511 12.67 -2.81 -6.70
CA GLY A 511 12.46 -1.38 -6.93
C GLY A 511 12.23 -0.57 -5.65
N PRO A 512 12.33 0.76 -5.76
CA PRO A 512 12.06 1.69 -4.68
C PRO A 512 10.65 1.56 -4.10
N GLY A 513 10.51 1.89 -2.82
CA GLY A 513 9.23 1.97 -2.13
C GLY A 513 8.61 0.61 -1.75
N VAL A 514 9.29 -0.52 -1.96
CA VAL A 514 8.78 -1.86 -1.65
C VAL A 514 9.78 -2.67 -0.85
N ARG A 515 9.31 -3.26 0.25
CA ARG A 515 9.98 -4.28 1.05
C ARG A 515 9.22 -5.60 0.88
N ASN A 516 9.89 -6.67 0.50
CA ASN A 516 9.28 -7.98 0.26
C ASN A 516 9.45 -8.94 1.42
N VAL A 517 10.52 -8.76 2.21
CA VAL A 517 10.85 -9.63 3.34
C VAL A 517 10.48 -8.91 4.62
N GLU A 518 9.51 -9.47 5.34
CA GLU A 518 8.99 -8.91 6.58
C GLU A 518 8.88 -9.99 7.66
N ALA A 519 8.99 -9.63 8.92
CA ALA A 519 8.83 -10.54 10.04
C ALA A 519 7.36 -10.88 10.34
N GLY A 520 6.49 -10.76 9.35
CA GLY A 520 5.08 -11.17 9.41
C GLY A 520 4.88 -12.66 9.12
N TRP A 521 3.63 -13.09 9.08
CA TRP A 521 3.27 -14.50 8.87
C TRP A 521 3.89 -15.06 7.60
N HIS A 522 4.64 -16.17 7.76
CA HIS A 522 5.43 -16.79 6.69
C HIS A 522 6.43 -15.82 6.04
N TYR A 523 6.92 -14.82 6.78
CA TYR A 523 7.81 -13.76 6.28
C TYR A 523 7.22 -12.99 5.09
N ALA A 524 5.91 -12.74 5.09
CA ALA A 524 5.14 -12.09 4.02
C ALA A 524 5.20 -12.84 2.67
N SER A 525 5.35 -14.17 2.70
CA SER A 525 5.36 -14.99 1.49
C SER A 525 4.07 -14.87 0.69
N ARG A 526 4.19 -14.76 -0.63
CA ARG A 526 3.05 -14.76 -1.54
C ARG A 526 2.50 -16.18 -1.74
N GLY A 527 1.20 -16.30 -1.98
CA GLY A 527 0.57 -17.60 -2.20
C GLY A 527 1.18 -18.40 -3.37
N TRP A 528 1.57 -17.70 -4.46
CA TRP A 528 2.23 -18.36 -5.59
C TRP A 528 3.60 -18.96 -5.21
N GLU A 529 4.36 -18.35 -4.33
CA GLU A 529 5.64 -18.91 -3.84
C GLU A 529 5.39 -20.26 -3.14
N SER A 530 4.36 -20.30 -2.29
CA SER A 530 3.94 -21.53 -1.61
C SER A 530 3.44 -22.60 -2.57
N TYR A 531 2.71 -22.21 -3.62
CA TYR A 531 2.27 -23.13 -4.67
C TYR A 531 3.42 -23.74 -5.46
N MET A 532 4.43 -22.93 -5.83
CA MET A 532 5.62 -23.43 -6.51
C MET A 532 6.45 -24.36 -5.62
N ALA A 533 6.56 -24.05 -4.32
CA ALA A 533 7.23 -24.94 -3.37
C ALA A 533 6.51 -26.30 -3.28
N ALA A 534 5.16 -26.30 -3.28
CA ALA A 534 4.39 -27.55 -3.33
C ALA A 534 4.61 -28.37 -4.62
N LYS A 535 5.08 -27.74 -5.70
CA LYS A 535 5.49 -28.37 -6.96
C LYS A 535 6.95 -28.82 -7.00
N GLY A 536 7.68 -28.63 -5.91
CA GLY A 536 9.06 -29.10 -5.76
C GLY A 536 10.11 -28.08 -6.17
N TYR A 537 9.78 -26.79 -6.18
CA TYR A 537 10.73 -25.69 -6.38
C TYR A 537 11.20 -25.10 -5.05
N VAL A 538 12.39 -24.53 -5.04
CA VAL A 538 12.83 -23.60 -4.00
C VAL A 538 12.58 -22.19 -4.51
N LEU A 539 11.95 -21.33 -3.69
CA LEU A 539 11.76 -19.92 -3.98
C LEU A 539 12.72 -19.10 -3.13
N PHE A 540 13.32 -18.09 -3.73
CA PHE A 540 14.26 -17.19 -3.09
C PHE A 540 13.90 -15.73 -3.40
N ILE A 541 13.75 -14.92 -2.38
CA ILE A 541 13.38 -13.51 -2.45
C ILE A 541 14.38 -12.71 -1.66
N LEU A 542 15.00 -11.71 -2.28
CA LEU A 542 16.01 -10.86 -1.68
C LEU A 542 15.60 -9.40 -1.82
N ASP A 543 15.59 -8.64 -0.72
CA ASP A 543 15.49 -7.18 -0.74
C ASP A 543 16.90 -6.59 -0.90
N ASN A 544 17.17 -6.08 -2.09
CA ASN A 544 18.41 -5.40 -2.44
C ASN A 544 18.44 -3.96 -1.97
N ARG A 545 19.58 -3.29 -2.01
CA ARG A 545 19.67 -1.83 -1.83
C ARG A 545 18.76 -1.15 -2.86
N GLY A 546 18.10 -0.08 -2.42
CA GLY A 546 17.04 0.60 -3.17
C GLY A 546 15.63 0.27 -2.66
N SER A 547 15.41 -0.85 -1.95
CA SER A 547 14.12 -1.12 -1.29
C SER A 547 13.89 -0.22 -0.07
N SER A 548 12.64 -0.16 0.45
CA SER A 548 12.23 0.82 1.46
C SER A 548 12.57 0.46 2.91
N ASP A 549 12.37 1.44 3.78
CA ASP A 549 12.37 1.35 5.24
C ASP A 549 13.75 1.06 5.88
N ARG A 550 14.81 1.36 5.16
CA ARG A 550 16.19 1.15 5.59
C ARG A 550 17.03 2.44 5.66
N GLY A 551 16.39 3.61 5.46
CA GLY A 551 17.00 4.93 5.43
C GLY A 551 17.61 5.33 4.07
N LEU A 552 17.90 6.62 3.92
CA LEU A 552 18.26 7.24 2.65
C LEU A 552 19.46 6.61 1.97
N ALA A 553 20.53 6.28 2.70
CA ALA A 553 21.74 5.71 2.10
C ALA A 553 21.46 4.36 1.42
N PHE A 554 20.57 3.55 1.99
CA PHE A 554 20.13 2.29 1.42
C PHE A 554 19.19 2.50 0.23
N GLU A 555 18.20 3.37 0.38
CA GLU A 555 17.16 3.60 -0.62
C GLU A 555 17.71 4.32 -1.87
N GLN A 556 18.56 5.32 -1.67
CA GLN A 556 19.14 6.13 -2.73
C GLN A 556 20.41 5.53 -3.36
N ALA A 557 20.77 4.28 -3.03
CA ALA A 557 21.91 3.60 -3.66
C ALA A 557 21.74 3.43 -5.18
N THR A 558 20.48 3.44 -5.66
CA THR A 558 20.10 3.18 -7.07
C THR A 558 19.86 4.45 -7.87
N PHE A 559 19.98 5.62 -7.25
CA PHE A 559 19.67 6.91 -7.87
C PHE A 559 20.47 7.15 -9.18
N ARG A 560 19.76 7.52 -10.26
CA ARG A 560 20.22 7.78 -11.63
C ARG A 560 20.61 6.54 -12.44
N HIS A 561 20.60 5.33 -11.84
CA HIS A 561 21.01 4.08 -12.53
C HIS A 561 20.22 2.86 -12.05
N LEU A 562 18.89 2.99 -12.06
CA LEU A 562 17.98 1.91 -11.67
C LEU A 562 18.32 0.58 -12.35
N GLY A 563 18.26 -0.51 -11.59
CA GLY A 563 18.57 -1.87 -12.07
C GLY A 563 20.06 -2.25 -12.01
N GLN A 564 20.97 -1.31 -11.75
CA GLN A 564 22.41 -1.61 -11.74
C GLN A 564 22.88 -2.11 -10.38
N GLU A 565 22.63 -1.36 -9.30
CA GLU A 565 22.98 -1.80 -7.93
C GLU A 565 22.09 -2.95 -7.47
N GLU A 566 20.81 -2.91 -7.82
CA GLU A 566 19.86 -3.98 -7.57
C GLU A 566 20.35 -5.31 -8.16
N MET A 567 20.81 -5.29 -9.42
CA MET A 567 21.33 -6.49 -10.09
C MET A 567 22.58 -7.04 -9.41
N LYS A 568 23.52 -6.16 -9.01
CA LYS A 568 24.74 -6.60 -8.29
C LYS A 568 24.37 -7.31 -6.99
N ASP A 569 23.42 -6.77 -6.24
CA ASP A 569 22.96 -7.35 -4.98
C ASP A 569 22.17 -8.65 -5.21
N GLN A 570 21.31 -8.73 -6.23
CA GLN A 570 20.61 -9.96 -6.61
C GLN A 570 21.61 -11.06 -7.00
N MET A 571 22.73 -10.73 -7.65
CA MET A 571 23.78 -11.69 -7.98
C MET A 571 24.51 -12.18 -6.74
N LYS A 572 24.61 -11.41 -5.64
CA LYS A 572 25.05 -11.94 -4.34
C LYS A 572 24.09 -13.00 -3.79
N GLY A 573 22.79 -12.80 -3.99
CA GLY A 573 21.79 -13.82 -3.73
C GLY A 573 22.02 -15.11 -4.52
N VAL A 574 22.36 -14.99 -5.81
CA VAL A 574 22.71 -16.12 -6.68
C VAL A 574 23.98 -16.84 -6.20
N GLU A 575 25.02 -16.09 -5.82
CA GLU A 575 26.24 -16.68 -5.23
C GLU A 575 25.90 -17.51 -3.98
N TYR A 576 25.07 -16.97 -3.11
CA TYR A 576 24.57 -17.69 -1.93
C TYR A 576 23.80 -18.95 -2.32
N LEU A 577 22.84 -18.86 -3.24
CA LEU A 577 22.08 -20.02 -3.73
C LEU A 577 22.98 -21.13 -4.26
N LYS A 578 23.98 -20.79 -5.08
CA LYS A 578 24.94 -21.76 -5.62
C LYS A 578 25.81 -22.42 -4.55
N SER A 579 25.97 -21.84 -3.39
CA SER A 579 26.68 -22.41 -2.24
C SER A 579 25.87 -23.49 -1.50
N LEU A 580 24.56 -23.55 -1.72
CA LEU A 580 23.66 -24.48 -1.04
C LEU A 580 23.61 -25.82 -1.76
N PRO A 581 23.88 -26.96 -1.09
CA PRO A 581 24.02 -28.25 -1.74
C PRO A 581 22.75 -28.75 -2.42
N TYR A 582 21.59 -28.27 -1.99
CA TYR A 582 20.27 -28.63 -2.50
C TYR A 582 19.78 -27.75 -3.65
N VAL A 583 20.47 -26.67 -3.99
CA VAL A 583 20.14 -25.86 -5.16
C VAL A 583 20.78 -26.44 -6.40
N ASP A 584 19.99 -26.63 -7.47
CA ASP A 584 20.49 -27.01 -8.77
C ASP A 584 20.94 -25.75 -9.52
N ALA A 585 22.25 -25.52 -9.58
CA ALA A 585 22.83 -24.31 -10.18
C ALA A 585 22.54 -24.20 -11.70
N ASP A 586 22.19 -25.29 -12.37
CA ASP A 586 21.85 -25.33 -13.80
C ASP A 586 20.35 -25.06 -14.04
N ARG A 587 19.53 -25.05 -12.98
CA ARG A 587 18.09 -24.84 -13.03
C ARG A 587 17.66 -23.68 -12.15
N ILE A 588 18.17 -22.46 -12.44
CA ILE A 588 17.78 -21.22 -11.79
C ILE A 588 16.96 -20.39 -12.77
N GLY A 589 15.75 -20.04 -12.35
CA GLY A 589 14.85 -19.15 -13.06
C GLY A 589 14.62 -17.83 -12.29
N VAL A 590 13.98 -16.87 -12.96
CA VAL A 590 13.66 -15.55 -12.38
C VAL A 590 12.27 -15.10 -12.77
N HIS A 591 11.54 -14.52 -11.81
CA HIS A 591 10.21 -13.96 -12.02
C HIS A 591 10.04 -12.66 -11.24
N GLY A 592 9.36 -11.71 -11.83
CA GLY A 592 8.95 -10.48 -11.18
C GLY A 592 7.91 -9.71 -11.98
N TRP A 593 7.24 -8.77 -11.31
CA TRP A 593 6.17 -7.96 -11.89
C TRP A 593 6.52 -6.47 -11.81
N SER A 594 6.12 -5.66 -12.80
CA SER A 594 6.36 -4.21 -12.83
C SER A 594 7.87 -3.89 -12.84
N PHE A 595 8.39 -3.21 -11.83
CA PHE A 595 9.84 -3.06 -11.63
C PHE A 595 10.54 -4.44 -11.58
N GLY A 596 9.90 -5.44 -10.97
CA GLY A 596 10.38 -6.82 -10.97
C GLY A 596 10.40 -7.45 -12.36
N GLY A 597 9.51 -7.06 -13.25
CA GLY A 597 9.55 -7.44 -14.67
C GLY A 597 10.75 -6.83 -15.39
N PHE A 598 11.05 -5.56 -15.13
CA PHE A 598 12.27 -4.88 -15.57
C PHE A 598 13.52 -5.62 -15.05
N MET A 599 13.55 -5.94 -13.75
CA MET A 599 14.67 -6.70 -13.16
C MET A 599 14.79 -8.10 -13.73
N THR A 600 13.68 -8.79 -14.00
CA THR A 600 13.70 -10.12 -14.64
C THR A 600 14.38 -10.08 -16.00
N ILE A 601 14.02 -9.13 -16.85
CA ILE A 601 14.65 -8.98 -18.17
C ILE A 601 16.12 -8.56 -18.02
N SER A 602 16.42 -7.62 -17.10
CA SER A 602 17.79 -7.20 -16.81
C SER A 602 18.68 -8.38 -16.41
N LEU A 603 18.20 -9.23 -15.49
CA LEU A 603 18.94 -10.37 -14.96
C LEU A 603 19.16 -11.45 -16.02
N ILE A 604 18.12 -11.87 -16.76
CA ILE A 604 18.22 -12.96 -17.74
C ILE A 604 19.07 -12.58 -18.97
N THR A 605 19.06 -11.30 -19.35
CA THR A 605 19.85 -10.82 -20.50
C THR A 605 21.31 -10.54 -20.12
N THR A 606 21.57 -10.09 -18.90
CA THR A 606 22.93 -9.76 -18.43
C THR A 606 23.68 -10.98 -17.90
N ASN A 607 22.97 -11.98 -17.32
CA ASN A 607 23.53 -13.19 -16.71
C ASN A 607 22.91 -14.45 -17.31
N PRO A 608 23.04 -14.68 -18.64
CA PRO A 608 22.41 -15.81 -19.33
C PRO A 608 22.99 -17.17 -18.95
N GLU A 609 24.18 -17.19 -18.37
CA GLU A 609 24.81 -18.42 -17.82
C GLU A 609 24.13 -18.88 -16.52
N VAL A 610 23.42 -17.99 -15.83
CA VAL A 610 22.70 -18.26 -14.57
C VAL A 610 21.23 -18.56 -14.84
N PHE A 611 20.53 -17.57 -15.38
CA PHE A 611 19.08 -17.61 -15.53
C PHE A 611 18.69 -18.31 -16.84
N LYS A 612 18.07 -19.48 -16.73
CA LYS A 612 17.65 -20.28 -17.89
C LYS A 612 16.25 -19.95 -18.36
N VAL A 613 15.37 -19.58 -17.41
CA VAL A 613 13.97 -19.27 -17.66
C VAL A 613 13.60 -18.00 -16.91
N GLY A 614 12.90 -17.08 -17.57
CA GLY A 614 12.35 -15.87 -16.97
C GLY A 614 10.90 -15.64 -17.34
N VAL A 615 10.12 -15.12 -16.40
CA VAL A 615 8.77 -14.63 -16.66
C VAL A 615 8.66 -13.20 -16.15
N ALA A 616 8.59 -12.24 -17.08
CA ALA A 616 8.51 -10.82 -16.80
C ALA A 616 7.06 -10.30 -16.97
N GLY A 617 6.44 -9.87 -15.88
CA GLY A 617 5.09 -9.33 -15.91
C GLY A 617 5.07 -7.81 -15.90
N GLY A 618 4.28 -7.17 -16.77
CA GLY A 618 4.09 -5.72 -16.85
C GLY A 618 5.39 -4.91 -16.76
N PRO A 619 6.46 -5.26 -17.52
CA PRO A 619 7.79 -4.72 -17.27
C PRO A 619 7.92 -3.27 -17.73
N VAL A 620 8.65 -2.45 -16.98
CA VAL A 620 9.29 -1.25 -17.53
C VAL A 620 10.43 -1.73 -18.45
N ILE A 621 10.57 -1.12 -19.62
CA ILE A 621 11.61 -1.45 -20.61
C ILE A 621 12.58 -0.31 -20.79
N ASP A 622 12.05 0.91 -20.79
CA ASP A 622 12.86 2.11 -20.92
C ASP A 622 12.24 3.21 -20.04
N TRP A 623 13.01 3.73 -19.12
CA TRP A 623 12.51 4.69 -18.13
C TRP A 623 12.04 6.01 -18.74
N LYS A 624 12.45 6.38 -19.94
CA LYS A 624 11.93 7.56 -20.68
C LYS A 624 10.45 7.46 -21.04
N TRP A 625 9.88 6.23 -21.05
CA TRP A 625 8.45 5.99 -21.30
C TRP A 625 7.64 5.82 -20.03
N TYR A 626 8.30 5.84 -18.87
CA TYR A 626 7.62 5.77 -17.60
C TYR A 626 7.16 7.16 -17.14
N GLU A 627 6.20 7.21 -16.21
CA GLU A 627 5.64 8.48 -15.77
C GLU A 627 6.69 9.35 -15.03
N SER A 628 6.55 10.67 -15.14
CA SER A 628 7.58 11.64 -14.77
C SER A 628 7.83 11.71 -13.26
N LEU A 629 6.79 11.64 -12.41
CA LEU A 629 6.96 11.88 -10.98
C LEU A 629 7.81 10.80 -10.31
N TYR A 630 7.51 9.53 -10.59
CA TYR A 630 8.31 8.40 -10.15
C TYR A 630 9.64 8.33 -10.92
N GLY A 631 9.56 8.38 -12.26
CA GLY A 631 10.73 8.23 -13.12
C GLY A 631 11.80 9.28 -12.85
N GLU A 632 11.42 10.54 -12.77
CA GLU A 632 12.35 11.65 -12.53
C GLU A 632 12.91 11.67 -11.11
N ARG A 633 12.15 11.21 -10.09
CA ARG A 633 12.68 11.07 -8.73
C ARG A 633 13.91 10.17 -8.66
N TYR A 634 13.86 9.05 -9.37
CA TYR A 634 14.92 8.03 -9.26
C TYR A 634 15.95 8.09 -10.39
N MET A 635 15.64 8.76 -11.50
CA MET A 635 16.49 8.80 -12.69
C MET A 635 16.84 10.22 -13.17
N ASP A 636 16.32 11.27 -12.54
CA ASP A 636 16.27 12.63 -13.12
C ASP A 636 15.53 12.61 -14.47
N THR A 637 15.76 13.63 -15.33
CA THR A 637 15.18 13.64 -16.67
C THR A 637 16.10 12.97 -17.70
N PRO A 638 15.60 12.49 -18.84
CA PRO A 638 16.44 12.01 -19.94
C PRO A 638 17.43 13.06 -20.45
N GLN A 639 17.14 14.36 -20.26
CA GLN A 639 17.99 15.47 -20.66
C GLN A 639 19.17 15.69 -19.70
N THR A 640 18.94 15.47 -18.38
CA THR A 640 19.95 15.70 -17.33
C THR A 640 20.74 14.44 -16.98
N ASN A 641 20.24 13.26 -17.34
CA ASN A 641 20.88 11.96 -17.11
C ASN A 641 20.83 11.03 -18.35
N PRO A 642 21.25 11.48 -19.54
CA PRO A 642 21.15 10.69 -20.77
C PRO A 642 21.90 9.35 -20.68
N GLU A 643 23.05 9.31 -20.02
CA GLU A 643 23.84 8.08 -19.85
C GLU A 643 23.13 7.04 -18.97
N GLY A 644 22.50 7.45 -17.88
CA GLY A 644 21.72 6.57 -17.00
C GLY A 644 20.53 5.96 -17.75
N TYR A 645 19.82 6.75 -18.53
CA TYR A 645 18.70 6.25 -19.35
C TYR A 645 19.16 5.27 -20.43
N GLU A 646 20.30 5.52 -21.08
CA GLU A 646 20.87 4.61 -22.08
C GLU A 646 21.32 3.28 -21.45
N GLN A 647 22.01 3.34 -20.31
CA GLN A 647 22.52 2.15 -19.63
C GLN A 647 21.38 1.24 -19.10
N THR A 648 20.28 1.83 -18.67
CA THR A 648 19.16 1.10 -18.08
C THR A 648 18.14 0.62 -19.10
N SER A 649 18.20 1.10 -20.35
CA SER A 649 17.26 0.72 -21.40
C SER A 649 17.44 -0.76 -21.80
N LEU A 650 16.36 -1.53 -21.61
CA LEU A 650 16.34 -2.96 -21.99
C LEU A 650 16.23 -3.17 -23.50
N ILE A 651 15.92 -2.15 -24.27
CA ILE A 651 15.97 -2.19 -25.74
C ILE A 651 17.35 -2.63 -26.21
N ASN A 652 18.40 -2.11 -25.57
CA ASN A 652 19.80 -2.41 -25.89
C ASN A 652 20.21 -3.84 -25.51
N LYS A 653 19.45 -4.49 -24.61
CA LYS A 653 19.70 -5.85 -24.11
C LYS A 653 18.96 -6.94 -24.90
N ALA A 654 18.06 -6.57 -25.81
CA ALA A 654 17.26 -7.53 -26.58
C ALA A 654 18.09 -8.58 -27.31
N LYS A 655 19.27 -8.20 -27.82
CA LYS A 655 20.23 -9.09 -28.52
C LYS A 655 20.93 -10.11 -27.61
N ASP A 656 20.96 -9.83 -26.29
CA ASP A 656 21.68 -10.63 -25.30
C ASP A 656 20.82 -11.74 -24.70
N LEU A 657 19.54 -11.80 -25.08
CA LEU A 657 18.61 -12.84 -24.62
C LEU A 657 19.02 -14.24 -25.16
N LYS A 658 19.37 -15.13 -24.26
CA LYS A 658 19.71 -16.53 -24.58
C LYS A 658 18.77 -17.54 -23.92
N GLY A 659 18.24 -17.22 -22.73
CA GLY A 659 17.32 -18.06 -21.99
C GLY A 659 15.89 -18.00 -22.55
N LYS A 660 15.01 -18.82 -21.98
CA LYS A 660 13.57 -18.78 -22.26
C LYS A 660 12.94 -17.63 -21.48
N LEU A 661 12.35 -16.68 -22.17
CA LEU A 661 11.69 -15.52 -21.57
C LEU A 661 10.24 -15.44 -22.04
N GLN A 662 9.31 -15.34 -21.09
CA GLN A 662 7.94 -14.93 -21.36
C GLN A 662 7.70 -13.51 -20.82
N VAL A 663 7.17 -12.63 -21.67
CA VAL A 663 6.68 -11.29 -21.26
C VAL A 663 5.15 -11.33 -21.21
N ILE A 664 4.57 -10.89 -20.12
CA ILE A 664 3.11 -10.88 -19.89
C ILE A 664 2.68 -9.46 -19.57
N ILE A 665 1.61 -8.97 -20.23
CA ILE A 665 1.06 -7.63 -19.96
C ILE A 665 -0.47 -7.63 -19.91
N GLY A 666 -1.04 -6.63 -19.21
CA GLY A 666 -2.41 -6.18 -19.44
C GLY A 666 -2.48 -5.29 -20.67
N MET A 667 -3.48 -5.50 -21.52
CA MET A 667 -3.64 -4.70 -22.76
C MET A 667 -3.92 -3.22 -22.46
N ASN A 668 -4.59 -2.95 -21.34
CA ASN A 668 -5.00 -1.61 -20.91
C ASN A 668 -4.20 -1.14 -19.67
N ASP A 669 -2.92 -1.55 -19.56
CA ASP A 669 -2.05 -1.17 -18.47
C ASP A 669 -1.78 0.36 -18.47
N PRO A 670 -2.26 1.12 -17.44
CA PRO A 670 -2.08 2.56 -17.36
C PRO A 670 -0.80 2.96 -16.62
N VAL A 671 -0.04 1.97 -16.12
CA VAL A 671 1.19 2.14 -15.31
C VAL A 671 2.41 1.85 -16.18
N CYS A 672 2.61 0.58 -16.54
CA CYS A 672 3.63 0.18 -17.51
C CYS A 672 2.96 0.03 -18.89
N VAL A 673 2.77 1.16 -19.56
CA VAL A 673 2.00 1.22 -20.80
C VAL A 673 2.49 0.20 -21.85
N PRO A 674 1.61 -0.39 -22.66
CA PRO A 674 1.95 -1.46 -23.63
C PRO A 674 3.13 -1.17 -24.56
N GLN A 675 3.42 0.12 -24.80
CA GLN A 675 4.58 0.57 -25.58
C GLN A 675 5.90 -0.03 -25.08
N HIS A 676 6.10 -0.18 -23.76
CA HIS A 676 7.28 -0.80 -23.17
C HIS A 676 7.53 -2.19 -23.77
N SER A 677 6.60 -3.09 -23.56
CA SER A 677 6.74 -4.50 -23.98
C SER A 677 6.74 -4.68 -25.48
N LEU A 678 5.91 -3.94 -26.21
CA LEU A 678 5.88 -3.99 -27.68
C LEU A 678 7.18 -3.47 -28.30
N SER A 679 7.79 -2.44 -27.72
CA SER A 679 9.09 -1.93 -28.19
C SER A 679 10.23 -2.92 -27.90
N PHE A 680 10.20 -3.60 -26.76
CA PHE A 680 11.15 -4.68 -26.48
C PHE A 680 11.01 -5.84 -27.45
N LEU A 681 9.78 -6.28 -27.71
CA LEU A 681 9.50 -7.33 -28.69
C LEU A 681 10.01 -6.96 -30.09
N LYS A 682 9.76 -5.71 -30.51
CA LYS A 682 10.30 -5.17 -31.77
C LYS A 682 11.83 -5.24 -31.82
N ALA A 683 12.50 -4.88 -30.73
CA ALA A 683 13.97 -4.96 -30.63
C ALA A 683 14.47 -6.42 -30.67
N CYS A 684 13.77 -7.35 -30.01
CA CYS A 684 14.08 -8.77 -30.05
C CYS A 684 13.96 -9.34 -31.48
N ILE A 685 12.89 -9.01 -32.21
CA ILE A 685 12.70 -9.42 -33.62
C ILE A 685 13.85 -8.90 -34.47
N ALA A 686 14.24 -7.64 -34.32
CA ALA A 686 15.36 -7.06 -35.06
C ALA A 686 16.71 -7.72 -34.71
N ALA A 687 16.89 -8.17 -33.49
CA ALA A 687 18.08 -8.86 -33.00
C ALA A 687 18.09 -10.38 -33.31
N GLY A 688 16.94 -10.95 -33.77
CA GLY A 688 16.78 -12.39 -34.00
C GLY A 688 16.55 -13.21 -32.73
N THR A 689 16.26 -12.58 -31.60
CA THR A 689 15.89 -13.28 -30.35
C THR A 689 14.36 -13.46 -30.27
N GLN A 690 13.91 -14.49 -29.56
CA GLN A 690 12.51 -14.93 -29.61
C GLN A 690 11.92 -15.14 -28.22
N PRO A 691 11.54 -14.05 -27.50
CA PRO A 691 10.77 -14.19 -26.28
C PRO A 691 9.32 -14.61 -26.63
N ASP A 692 8.71 -15.35 -25.69
CA ASP A 692 7.26 -15.59 -25.71
C ASP A 692 6.53 -14.34 -25.19
N PHE A 693 5.35 -14.07 -25.74
CA PHE A 693 4.57 -12.89 -25.37
C PHE A 693 3.11 -13.25 -25.13
N PHE A 694 2.56 -12.78 -24.00
CA PHE A 694 1.15 -13.02 -23.70
C PHE A 694 0.47 -11.75 -23.21
N VAL A 695 -0.71 -11.47 -23.74
CA VAL A 695 -1.51 -10.29 -23.43
C VAL A 695 -2.82 -10.70 -22.74
N TYR A 696 -3.18 -10.00 -21.67
CA TYR A 696 -4.50 -10.08 -21.05
C TYR A 696 -5.38 -8.94 -21.57
N PRO A 697 -6.32 -9.23 -22.52
CA PRO A 697 -7.20 -8.22 -23.06
C PRO A 697 -8.11 -7.62 -21.98
N GLY A 698 -8.33 -6.30 -22.03
CA GLY A 698 -9.19 -5.59 -21.09
C GLY A 698 -8.65 -5.49 -19.65
N GLN A 699 -7.41 -5.96 -19.40
CA GLN A 699 -6.80 -5.87 -18.06
C GLN A 699 -5.80 -4.72 -17.97
N GLY A 700 -5.75 -4.10 -16.77
CA GLY A 700 -4.76 -3.09 -16.40
C GLY A 700 -3.43 -3.69 -15.94
N HIS A 701 -2.75 -2.97 -15.03
CA HIS A 701 -1.43 -3.38 -14.53
C HIS A 701 -1.45 -4.70 -13.74
N ASN A 702 -2.54 -4.98 -13.04
CA ASN A 702 -2.73 -6.20 -12.24
C ASN A 702 -3.95 -6.99 -12.73
N MET A 703 -3.82 -8.31 -12.84
CA MET A 703 -4.92 -9.21 -13.17
C MET A 703 -5.74 -9.50 -11.92
N MET A 704 -7.04 -9.23 -11.97
CA MET A 704 -7.94 -9.37 -10.83
C MET A 704 -8.82 -10.62 -10.93
N GLY A 705 -9.35 -11.06 -9.77
CA GLY A 705 -10.29 -12.17 -9.70
C GLY A 705 -9.75 -13.45 -10.37
N ARG A 706 -10.57 -14.13 -11.15
CA ARG A 706 -10.20 -15.41 -11.82
C ARG A 706 -9.06 -15.27 -12.81
N GLN A 707 -8.84 -14.11 -13.35
CA GLN A 707 -7.73 -13.86 -14.27
C GLN A 707 -6.37 -13.90 -13.55
N SER A 708 -6.33 -13.58 -12.25
CA SER A 708 -5.14 -13.77 -11.43
C SER A 708 -4.77 -15.25 -11.25
N VAL A 709 -5.77 -16.13 -11.09
CA VAL A 709 -5.52 -17.59 -11.05
C VAL A 709 -4.93 -18.05 -12.38
N HIS A 710 -5.56 -17.70 -13.51
CA HIS A 710 -5.06 -18.03 -14.85
C HIS A 710 -3.64 -17.50 -15.09
N LEU A 711 -3.34 -16.29 -14.63
CA LEU A 711 -1.99 -15.71 -14.72
C LEU A 711 -0.98 -16.60 -14.00
N HIS A 712 -1.24 -16.97 -12.76
CA HIS A 712 -0.30 -17.77 -11.97
C HIS A 712 -0.20 -19.22 -12.46
N GLU A 713 -1.26 -19.78 -13.04
CA GLU A 713 -1.19 -21.05 -13.78
C GLU A 713 -0.23 -20.95 -14.97
N ARG A 714 -0.35 -19.89 -15.78
CA ARG A 714 0.52 -19.65 -16.93
C ARG A 714 1.98 -19.47 -16.55
N ILE A 715 2.26 -18.66 -15.54
CA ILE A 715 3.62 -18.46 -15.00
C ILE A 715 4.19 -19.80 -14.55
N THR A 716 3.42 -20.57 -13.79
CA THR A 716 3.81 -21.89 -13.30
C THR A 716 4.11 -22.84 -14.45
N GLN A 717 3.20 -22.93 -15.44
CA GLN A 717 3.36 -23.82 -16.59
C GLN A 717 4.64 -23.51 -17.37
N TYR A 718 4.99 -22.23 -17.51
CA TYR A 718 6.22 -21.84 -18.21
C TYR A 718 7.49 -22.36 -17.50
N PHE A 719 7.53 -22.30 -16.17
CA PHE A 719 8.63 -22.89 -15.40
C PHE A 719 8.61 -24.42 -15.45
N GLU A 720 7.43 -25.05 -15.40
CA GLU A 720 7.30 -26.51 -15.54
C GLU A 720 7.81 -27.01 -16.89
N ASP A 721 7.55 -26.27 -17.97
CA ASP A 721 7.94 -26.64 -19.33
C ASP A 721 9.45 -26.48 -19.61
N TYR A 722 10.10 -25.48 -18.98
CA TYR A 722 11.45 -25.08 -19.36
C TYR A 722 12.49 -25.12 -18.25
N LEU A 723 12.11 -25.23 -16.99
CA LEU A 723 13.05 -25.22 -15.86
C LEU A 723 13.08 -26.54 -15.07
N LYS A 724 12.01 -27.34 -15.13
CA LYS A 724 11.86 -28.57 -14.33
C LYS A 724 12.78 -29.72 -14.74
#